data_ec39491a68b49332533f28dd48781e2c
#
_entry.id   ec39491a68b49332533f28dd48781e2c
#
_cell.length_a   1.000
_cell.length_b   1.000
_cell.length_c   1.000
_cell.angle_alpha   90.00
_cell.angle_beta   90.00
_cell.angle_gamma   90.00
#
_symmetry.space_group_name_H-M   'P 1'
#
loop_
_entity.id
_entity.type
_entity.pdbx_description
1 polymer ?
#
loop_
_entity_poly.entity_id
_entity_poly.type
_entity_poly.pdbx_seq_one_letter_code
_entity_poly.pdbx_strand_id
1 'polypeptide(L)'
;MFDFGKELMRRRVPQIVGAYLAGGWILLEFTDWTVNRYVLSPHLTDFVVASWLLLLPAVAMIAWNHGQPGRDAFTRAEAIGLALNLVFAVLVLFSMFRGRDLGAATSAVRVTDEQGRTVTRSVPKPEFRHRVALFSFRNESGDPALDWLQFALAQAVRIDLRQDAFVAGVGTSNRETQSGDPEHPLLFPIARQREIAAERDAGVFVTGRFREMPSGIEARLELYDTHRGTLRTERIVSAADPMQLADSISMRLRRDLGVPGGHIDATPDLPVRELLSESDAALRPFFAGLFLLASEVEEAKRSFEQAVREDSTFARAQMWLGNLRVSSNEGAEGLQALEAAMRHEYRLEEASRFLLRTEYFRVSGEPERAIDVARMRTELYPDDGEGFETLARLLRWSGDDPAALAAYESALGLDPSRSSILRQIGDLHASAGDEEEALRAYREYTRRNAEGAEPELAIGTYFLGSGELDSASAHFDRARLLEPSNPEPVFGEVSVALYEGRLADGEAGLARAARMLRTARDSLGYFELEGQARELAGRTGGSLASARNAILLRERLEGPASAEQARGFSASQAARMGSEDEARALLDTMTATLQPPFDDIVSLAEALVARELDDAATIRRSLPEIRQLLVAKGAGSLAWLADFLEAESLRLENRCSEALPLYASASGPPVRSYLFGLNREMGADPLTRHAACLRRLGRHDEASELLATVLSRVPGEPHARVELARLKAARGDREGALAELDRALATWAEADRGYRPAAAARALRTELAS
;
A
#
# COMPACT_ATOMS: atom_id res chain seq x y z
N MET A 1 -67.83 -18.22 -22.90
CA MET A 1 -67.04 -18.14 -21.64
C MET A 1 -67.54 -19.10 -20.55
N PHE A 2 -68.85 -19.28 -20.34
CA PHE A 2 -69.43 -20.18 -19.31
C PHE A 2 -69.16 -21.69 -19.53
N ASP A 3 -69.04 -22.14 -20.80
CA ASP A 3 -68.76 -23.57 -21.07
C ASP A 3 -67.33 -23.97 -20.84
N PHE A 4 -66.36 -23.09 -21.03
CA PHE A 4 -64.94 -23.35 -20.79
C PHE A 4 -64.64 -23.55 -19.29
N GLY A 5 -65.26 -22.72 -18.43
CA GLY A 5 -65.10 -22.88 -16.97
C GLY A 5 -65.69 -24.18 -16.41
N LYS A 6 -66.84 -24.63 -16.97
CA LYS A 6 -67.43 -25.94 -16.59
C LYS A 6 -66.56 -27.13 -17.05
N GLU A 7 -65.92 -27.02 -18.21
CA GLU A 7 -65.04 -28.05 -18.73
C GLU A 7 -63.72 -28.14 -17.91
N LEU A 8 -63.14 -27.00 -17.48
CA LEU A 8 -62.01 -26.93 -16.58
C LEU A 8 -62.27 -27.65 -15.24
N MET A 9 -63.47 -27.41 -14.66
CA MET A 9 -63.87 -28.06 -13.41
C MET A 9 -64.13 -29.53 -13.57
N ARG A 10 -64.76 -29.95 -14.69
CA ARG A 10 -65.01 -31.34 -15.02
C ARG A 10 -63.70 -32.16 -15.17
N ARG A 11 -62.67 -31.51 -15.73
CA ARG A 11 -61.32 -32.09 -15.89
C ARG A 11 -60.42 -31.97 -14.69
N ARG A 12 -60.91 -31.46 -13.59
CA ARG A 12 -60.15 -31.26 -12.34
C ARG A 12 -58.85 -30.44 -12.50
N VAL A 13 -58.74 -29.62 -13.55
CA VAL A 13 -57.53 -28.83 -13.85
C VAL A 13 -57.17 -27.92 -12.67
N PRO A 14 -58.11 -27.16 -12.03
CA PRO A 14 -57.78 -26.34 -10.89
C PRO A 14 -57.25 -27.11 -9.67
N GLN A 15 -57.77 -28.33 -9.47
CA GLN A 15 -57.33 -29.20 -8.35
C GLN A 15 -55.91 -29.71 -8.58
N ILE A 16 -55.59 -30.16 -9.81
CA ILE A 16 -54.27 -30.69 -10.15
C ILE A 16 -53.24 -29.58 -10.16
N VAL A 17 -53.55 -28.44 -10.79
CA VAL A 17 -52.67 -27.26 -10.82
C VAL A 17 -52.50 -26.70 -9.39
N GLY A 18 -53.59 -26.64 -8.62
CA GLY A 18 -53.54 -26.20 -7.21
C GLY A 18 -52.67 -27.11 -6.35
N ALA A 19 -52.78 -28.44 -6.52
CA ALA A 19 -51.92 -29.39 -5.83
C ALA A 19 -50.43 -29.25 -6.24
N TYR A 20 -50.17 -29.00 -7.54
CA TYR A 20 -48.81 -28.70 -8.03
C TYR A 20 -48.25 -27.44 -7.44
N LEU A 21 -49.05 -26.37 -7.38
CA LEU A 21 -48.62 -25.09 -6.78
C LEU A 21 -48.35 -25.24 -5.27
N ALA A 22 -49.22 -25.98 -4.55
CA ALA A 22 -49.02 -26.26 -3.13
C ALA A 22 -47.75 -27.10 -2.87
N GLY A 23 -47.58 -28.17 -3.67
CA GLY A 23 -46.39 -29.03 -3.58
C GLY A 23 -45.10 -28.28 -3.93
N GLY A 24 -45.15 -27.40 -4.94
CA GLY A 24 -44.03 -26.54 -5.31
C GLY A 24 -43.67 -25.55 -4.21
N TRP A 25 -44.66 -25.00 -3.53
CA TRP A 25 -44.42 -24.10 -2.36
C TRP A 25 -43.70 -24.88 -1.24
N ILE A 26 -44.12 -26.06 -0.90
CA ILE A 26 -43.45 -26.91 0.10
C ILE A 26 -42.02 -27.23 -0.33
N LEU A 27 -41.79 -27.52 -1.61
CA LEU A 27 -40.43 -27.74 -2.13
C LEU A 27 -39.56 -26.50 -2.02
N LEU A 28 -40.10 -25.31 -2.27
CA LEU A 28 -39.40 -24.05 -2.12
C LEU A 28 -39.01 -23.80 -0.67
N GLU A 29 -39.93 -23.96 0.27
CA GLU A 29 -39.64 -23.80 1.71
C GLU A 29 -38.55 -24.80 2.17
N PHE A 30 -38.64 -26.06 1.71
CA PHE A 30 -37.62 -27.04 2.01
C PHE A 30 -36.26 -26.68 1.38
N THR A 31 -36.26 -26.17 0.15
CA THR A 31 -35.03 -25.75 -0.53
C THR A 31 -34.41 -24.56 0.18
N ASP A 32 -35.22 -23.55 0.53
CA ASP A 32 -34.77 -22.38 1.27
C ASP A 32 -34.19 -22.77 2.64
N TRP A 33 -34.89 -23.64 3.38
CA TRP A 33 -34.36 -24.21 4.62
C TRP A 33 -33.03 -24.94 4.41
N THR A 34 -32.89 -25.70 3.34
CA THR A 34 -31.67 -26.48 3.02
C THR A 34 -30.52 -25.50 2.68
N VAL A 35 -30.79 -24.51 1.81
CA VAL A 35 -29.82 -23.48 1.43
C VAL A 35 -29.29 -22.74 2.66
N ASN A 36 -30.20 -22.31 3.53
CA ASN A 36 -29.84 -21.60 4.75
C ASN A 36 -29.09 -22.50 5.74
N ARG A 37 -29.54 -23.75 5.93
CA ARG A 37 -28.97 -24.70 6.91
C ARG A 37 -27.56 -25.16 6.53
N TYR A 38 -27.30 -25.39 5.25
CA TYR A 38 -26.03 -25.96 4.75
C TYR A 38 -25.16 -24.95 4.02
N VAL A 39 -25.50 -23.67 4.09
CA VAL A 39 -24.77 -22.56 3.46
C VAL A 39 -24.53 -22.86 1.97
N LEU A 40 -25.60 -23.22 1.27
CA LEU A 40 -25.57 -23.44 -0.17
C LEU A 40 -25.80 -22.12 -0.94
N SER A 41 -25.56 -22.19 -2.24
CA SER A 41 -25.79 -21.04 -3.14
C SER A 41 -27.27 -20.60 -3.13
N PRO A 42 -27.58 -19.32 -2.95
CA PRO A 42 -28.93 -18.78 -3.09
C PRO A 42 -29.53 -19.03 -4.49
N HIS A 43 -28.69 -19.17 -5.51
CA HIS A 43 -29.11 -19.52 -6.87
C HIS A 43 -29.82 -20.87 -6.97
N LEU A 44 -29.64 -21.75 -5.97
CA LEU A 44 -30.34 -23.02 -5.92
C LEU A 44 -31.86 -22.81 -5.72
N THR A 45 -32.24 -21.88 -4.82
CA THR A 45 -33.65 -21.51 -4.62
C THR A 45 -34.23 -20.89 -5.88
N ASP A 46 -33.51 -19.97 -6.54
CA ASP A 46 -33.91 -19.36 -7.81
C ASP A 46 -34.10 -20.42 -8.92
N PHE A 47 -33.17 -21.40 -8.98
CA PHE A 47 -33.24 -22.51 -9.94
C PHE A 47 -34.48 -23.37 -9.72
N VAL A 48 -34.82 -23.67 -8.47
CA VAL A 48 -36.03 -24.44 -8.13
C VAL A 48 -37.30 -23.67 -8.48
N VAL A 49 -37.35 -22.33 -8.16
CA VAL A 49 -38.46 -21.45 -8.56
C VAL A 49 -38.66 -21.44 -10.06
N ALA A 50 -37.57 -21.18 -10.80
CA ALA A 50 -37.63 -21.13 -12.27
C ALA A 50 -38.06 -22.49 -12.86
N SER A 51 -37.51 -23.59 -12.36
CA SER A 51 -37.87 -24.94 -12.77
C SER A 51 -39.35 -25.23 -12.55
N TRP A 52 -39.82 -24.88 -11.35
CA TRP A 52 -41.21 -25.05 -10.97
C TRP A 52 -42.18 -24.25 -11.87
N LEU A 53 -41.88 -22.98 -12.16
CA LEU A 53 -42.71 -22.15 -13.03
C LEU A 53 -42.67 -22.61 -14.50
N LEU A 54 -41.51 -23.04 -15.02
CA LEU A 54 -41.34 -23.48 -16.39
C LEU A 54 -42.03 -24.84 -16.68
N LEU A 55 -42.26 -25.68 -15.66
CA LEU A 55 -42.97 -26.91 -15.78
C LEU A 55 -44.50 -26.78 -15.66
N LEU A 56 -45.01 -25.62 -15.22
CA LEU A 56 -46.42 -25.35 -15.04
C LEU A 56 -47.28 -25.61 -16.32
N PRO A 57 -46.82 -25.22 -17.54
CA PRO A 57 -47.56 -25.55 -18.78
C PRO A 57 -47.71 -27.04 -19.03
N ALA A 58 -46.66 -27.83 -18.72
CA ALA A 58 -46.72 -29.29 -18.85
C ALA A 58 -47.75 -29.88 -17.87
N VAL A 59 -47.76 -29.40 -16.61
CA VAL A 59 -48.75 -29.82 -15.62
C VAL A 59 -50.18 -29.46 -16.03
N ALA A 60 -50.36 -28.25 -16.55
CA ALA A 60 -51.69 -27.82 -17.06
C ALA A 60 -52.15 -28.68 -18.24
N MET A 61 -51.23 -29.04 -19.15
CA MET A 61 -51.52 -29.92 -20.29
C MET A 61 -51.91 -31.36 -19.85
N ILE A 62 -51.18 -31.94 -18.89
CA ILE A 62 -51.50 -33.23 -18.28
C ILE A 62 -52.84 -33.14 -17.59
N ALA A 63 -53.11 -32.12 -16.77
CA ALA A 63 -54.39 -31.92 -16.08
C ALA A 63 -55.56 -31.80 -17.04
N TRP A 64 -55.37 -31.13 -18.17
CA TRP A 64 -56.40 -30.98 -19.20
C TRP A 64 -56.74 -32.30 -19.88
N ASN A 65 -55.77 -33.14 -20.17
CA ASN A 65 -55.96 -34.38 -20.95
C ASN A 65 -56.28 -35.59 -20.09
N HIS A 66 -55.70 -35.68 -18.89
CA HIS A 66 -55.83 -36.86 -18.00
C HIS A 66 -56.62 -36.60 -16.71
N GLY A 67 -57.19 -35.38 -16.53
CA GLY A 67 -57.98 -35.06 -15.32
C GLY A 67 -59.36 -35.72 -15.25
N GLN A 68 -59.82 -36.42 -16.27
CA GLN A 68 -61.07 -37.19 -16.30
C GLN A 68 -60.84 -38.69 -16.03
N PRO A 69 -61.66 -39.34 -15.21
CA PRO A 69 -61.57 -40.78 -15.01
C PRO A 69 -61.72 -41.59 -16.30
N GLY A 70 -60.82 -42.51 -16.62
CA GLY A 70 -60.89 -43.41 -17.71
C GLY A 70 -60.03 -43.15 -18.95
N ARG A 71 -59.11 -42.26 -18.91
CA ARG A 71 -58.20 -41.98 -20.05
C ARG A 71 -56.76 -42.26 -19.64
N ASP A 72 -56.24 -43.41 -19.98
CA ASP A 72 -54.94 -43.94 -19.50
C ASP A 72 -53.80 -43.87 -20.54
N ALA A 73 -54.08 -43.48 -21.82
CA ALA A 73 -53.06 -43.44 -22.86
C ALA A 73 -52.67 -42.05 -23.32
N PHE A 74 -51.37 -41.73 -23.34
CA PHE A 74 -50.84 -40.52 -23.89
C PHE A 74 -50.98 -40.45 -25.41
N THR A 75 -51.49 -39.35 -25.92
CA THR A 75 -51.52 -39.06 -27.37
C THR A 75 -50.15 -38.63 -27.86
N ARG A 76 -49.86 -38.78 -29.16
CA ARG A 76 -48.63 -38.31 -29.78
C ARG A 76 -48.47 -36.78 -29.63
N ALA A 77 -49.55 -36.05 -29.69
CA ALA A 77 -49.54 -34.61 -29.52
C ALA A 77 -49.13 -34.18 -28.08
N GLU A 78 -49.62 -34.90 -27.08
CA GLU A 78 -49.23 -34.71 -25.69
C GLU A 78 -47.76 -34.99 -25.43
N ALA A 79 -47.27 -36.14 -25.97
CA ALA A 79 -45.87 -36.51 -25.87
C ALA A 79 -44.95 -35.47 -26.52
N ILE A 80 -45.34 -34.93 -27.68
CA ILE A 80 -44.61 -33.86 -28.36
C ILE A 80 -44.66 -32.56 -27.55
N GLY A 81 -45.83 -32.17 -27.03
CA GLY A 81 -46.00 -30.96 -26.24
C GLY A 81 -45.20 -30.98 -24.92
N LEU A 82 -45.20 -32.14 -24.24
CA LEU A 82 -44.39 -32.34 -23.03
C LEU A 82 -42.89 -32.28 -23.33
N ALA A 83 -42.46 -32.94 -24.41
CA ALA A 83 -41.07 -32.89 -24.84
C ALA A 83 -40.61 -31.46 -25.22
N LEU A 84 -41.45 -30.73 -25.94
CA LEU A 84 -41.17 -29.31 -26.28
C LEU A 84 -41.09 -28.41 -25.05
N ASN A 85 -42.00 -28.55 -24.08
CA ASN A 85 -41.96 -27.82 -22.84
C ASN A 85 -40.68 -28.13 -22.02
N LEU A 86 -40.32 -29.42 -21.95
CA LEU A 86 -39.10 -29.85 -21.27
C LEU A 86 -37.84 -29.26 -21.93
N VAL A 87 -37.73 -29.34 -23.24
CA VAL A 87 -36.61 -28.76 -24.00
C VAL A 87 -36.55 -27.25 -23.79
N PHE A 88 -37.70 -26.58 -23.89
CA PHE A 88 -37.80 -25.13 -23.62
C PHE A 88 -37.34 -24.80 -22.19
N ALA A 89 -37.83 -25.52 -21.18
CA ALA A 89 -37.43 -25.32 -19.80
C ALA A 89 -35.92 -25.53 -19.60
N VAL A 90 -35.34 -26.60 -20.18
CA VAL A 90 -33.89 -26.84 -20.11
C VAL A 90 -33.08 -25.70 -20.76
N LEU A 91 -33.50 -25.23 -21.93
CA LEU A 91 -32.81 -24.13 -22.63
C LEU A 91 -32.87 -22.82 -21.84
N VAL A 92 -34.03 -22.49 -21.25
CA VAL A 92 -34.21 -21.33 -20.42
C VAL A 92 -33.37 -21.43 -19.14
N LEU A 93 -33.44 -22.57 -18.44
CA LEU A 93 -32.64 -22.83 -17.24
C LEU A 93 -31.14 -22.74 -17.54
N PHE A 94 -30.71 -23.39 -18.63
CA PHE A 94 -29.31 -23.28 -19.04
C PHE A 94 -28.88 -21.84 -19.34
N SER A 95 -29.73 -21.07 -20.02
CA SER A 95 -29.47 -19.66 -20.31
C SER A 95 -29.41 -18.80 -19.04
N MET A 96 -30.29 -19.06 -18.07
CA MET A 96 -30.39 -18.28 -16.82
C MET A 96 -29.26 -18.60 -15.82
N PHE A 97 -28.84 -19.88 -15.77
CA PHE A 97 -27.92 -20.38 -14.74
C PHE A 97 -26.53 -20.76 -15.27
N ARG A 98 -26.27 -20.59 -16.57
CA ARG A 98 -24.94 -20.81 -17.15
C ARG A 98 -23.92 -19.90 -16.44
N GLY A 99 -22.90 -20.52 -15.80
CA GLY A 99 -21.84 -19.83 -15.09
C GLY A 99 -22.19 -19.41 -13.65
N ARG A 100 -23.39 -19.77 -13.13
CA ARG A 100 -23.75 -19.59 -11.73
C ARG A 100 -23.45 -20.87 -10.95
N ASP A 101 -22.80 -20.73 -9.81
CA ASP A 101 -22.58 -21.89 -8.93
C ASP A 101 -23.87 -22.21 -8.17
N LEU A 102 -24.32 -23.46 -8.27
CA LEU A 102 -25.50 -23.99 -7.56
C LEU A 102 -25.13 -24.86 -6.35
N GLY A 103 -23.83 -24.99 -6.04
CA GLY A 103 -23.32 -25.84 -4.96
C GLY A 103 -23.20 -25.10 -3.61
N ALA A 104 -22.14 -25.41 -2.87
CA ALA A 104 -21.86 -24.71 -1.61
C ALA A 104 -21.45 -23.25 -1.86
N ALA A 105 -21.94 -22.34 -1.01
CA ALA A 105 -21.54 -20.92 -1.06
C ALA A 105 -20.12 -20.68 -0.52
N THR A 106 -19.54 -21.69 0.15
CA THR A 106 -18.17 -21.66 0.67
C THR A 106 -17.28 -22.66 -0.05
N SER A 107 -15.98 -22.40 -0.01
CA SER A 107 -14.93 -23.34 -0.44
C SER A 107 -13.98 -23.64 0.72
N ALA A 108 -13.47 -24.87 0.77
CA ALA A 108 -12.44 -25.24 1.72
C ALA A 108 -11.06 -24.91 1.14
N VAL A 109 -10.39 -23.95 1.72
CA VAL A 109 -9.04 -23.51 1.33
C VAL A 109 -8.04 -24.06 2.33
N ARG A 110 -6.95 -24.65 1.85
CA ARG A 110 -5.82 -25.07 2.67
C ARG A 110 -4.77 -23.98 2.62
N VAL A 111 -4.38 -23.49 3.78
CA VAL A 111 -3.36 -22.46 3.92
C VAL A 111 -2.30 -22.90 4.92
N THR A 112 -1.11 -22.38 4.78
CA THR A 112 -0.03 -22.58 5.75
C THR A 112 0.03 -21.35 6.65
N ASP A 113 -0.08 -21.56 7.98
CA ASP A 113 0.02 -20.47 8.94
C ASP A 113 1.48 -20.06 9.19
N GLU A 114 1.68 -18.97 9.93
CA GLU A 114 2.99 -18.41 10.26
C GLU A 114 3.85 -19.29 11.20
N GLN A 115 3.32 -20.44 11.64
CA GLN A 115 4.05 -21.49 12.33
C GLN A 115 4.38 -22.68 11.41
N GLY A 116 4.08 -22.60 10.12
CA GLY A 116 4.29 -23.66 9.14
C GLY A 116 3.28 -24.80 9.22
N ARG A 117 2.14 -24.62 9.93
CA ARG A 117 1.09 -25.64 10.05
C ARG A 117 0.05 -25.46 8.95
N THR A 118 -0.29 -26.56 8.29
CA THR A 118 -1.38 -26.55 7.30
C THR A 118 -2.73 -26.58 8.02
N VAL A 119 -3.54 -25.55 7.81
CA VAL A 119 -4.90 -25.42 8.32
C VAL A 119 -5.90 -25.36 7.17
N THR A 120 -7.09 -25.95 7.34
CA THR A 120 -8.17 -25.85 6.38
C THR A 120 -9.20 -24.86 6.91
N ARG A 121 -9.53 -23.86 6.10
CA ARG A 121 -10.53 -22.82 6.40
C ARG A 121 -11.66 -22.89 5.39
N SER A 122 -12.89 -22.73 5.85
CA SER A 122 -14.05 -22.55 4.98
C SER A 122 -14.25 -21.07 4.75
N VAL A 123 -14.14 -20.62 3.50
CA VAL A 123 -14.28 -19.22 3.11
C VAL A 123 -15.38 -19.05 2.08
N PRO A 124 -16.16 -17.96 2.10
CA PRO A 124 -17.15 -17.67 1.06
C PRO A 124 -16.48 -17.56 -0.31
N LYS A 125 -17.11 -18.08 -1.34
CA LYS A 125 -16.69 -17.85 -2.71
C LYS A 125 -16.85 -16.35 -3.04
N PRO A 126 -15.97 -15.76 -3.86
CA PRO A 126 -15.99 -14.31 -4.13
C PRO A 126 -17.35 -13.82 -4.64
N GLU A 127 -18.06 -14.61 -5.45
CA GLU A 127 -19.38 -14.27 -6.00
C GLU A 127 -20.50 -14.14 -4.95
N PHE A 128 -20.30 -14.67 -3.73
CA PHE A 128 -21.25 -14.57 -2.62
C PHE A 128 -20.83 -13.56 -1.54
N ARG A 129 -19.70 -12.86 -1.75
CA ARG A 129 -19.26 -11.79 -0.87
C ARG A 129 -19.90 -10.46 -1.28
N HIS A 130 -20.48 -9.78 -0.30
CA HIS A 130 -21.12 -8.48 -0.50
C HIS A 130 -20.18 -7.35 -0.10
N ARG A 131 -19.77 -6.53 -1.06
CA ARG A 131 -19.01 -5.30 -0.79
C ARG A 131 -19.99 -4.16 -0.54
N VAL A 132 -19.90 -3.56 0.66
CA VAL A 132 -20.83 -2.55 1.17
C VAL A 132 -20.07 -1.28 1.53
N ALA A 133 -20.37 -0.16 0.87
CA ALA A 133 -19.85 1.14 1.25
C ALA A 133 -20.74 1.77 2.35
N LEU A 134 -20.10 2.21 3.43
CA LEU A 134 -20.78 2.82 4.58
C LEU A 134 -20.40 4.30 4.67
N PHE A 135 -21.40 5.16 4.62
CA PHE A 135 -21.24 6.61 4.73
C PHE A 135 -21.66 7.11 6.10
N SER A 136 -21.14 8.27 6.50
CA SER A 136 -21.49 8.91 7.76
C SER A 136 -22.99 9.14 7.91
N PHE A 137 -23.48 9.04 9.15
CA PHE A 137 -24.90 9.22 9.49
C PHE A 137 -25.17 10.67 9.87
N ARG A 138 -26.29 11.24 9.41
CA ARG A 138 -26.70 12.59 9.82
C ARG A 138 -27.21 12.60 11.25
N ASN A 139 -26.73 13.53 12.08
CA ASN A 139 -27.26 13.80 13.39
C ASN A 139 -28.55 14.65 13.26
N GLU A 140 -29.70 14.08 13.60
CA GLU A 140 -31.01 14.76 13.68
C GLU A 140 -31.50 14.95 15.13
N SER A 141 -30.62 14.71 16.13
CA SER A 141 -30.99 14.90 17.55
C SER A 141 -31.10 16.36 17.95
N GLY A 142 -30.42 17.26 17.24
CA GLY A 142 -30.27 18.66 17.63
C GLY A 142 -29.26 18.88 18.76
N ASP A 143 -28.61 17.85 19.29
CA ASP A 143 -27.54 17.92 20.29
C ASP A 143 -26.16 17.82 19.63
N PRO A 144 -25.36 18.90 19.60
CA PRO A 144 -23.99 18.87 19.06
C PRO A 144 -23.03 17.92 19.82
N ALA A 145 -23.34 17.56 21.06
CA ALA A 145 -22.56 16.60 21.83
C ALA A 145 -22.54 15.20 21.20
N LEU A 146 -23.47 14.91 20.29
CA LEU A 146 -23.61 13.65 19.55
C LEU A 146 -23.02 13.71 18.12
N ASP A 147 -22.44 14.84 17.68
CA ASP A 147 -21.91 14.97 16.32
C ASP A 147 -20.77 13.98 15.99
N TRP A 148 -19.98 13.61 16.99
CA TRP A 148 -18.95 12.58 16.82
C TRP A 148 -19.52 11.23 16.37
N LEU A 149 -20.77 10.92 16.68
CA LEU A 149 -21.45 9.69 16.25
C LEU A 149 -21.72 9.66 14.74
N GLN A 150 -21.72 10.80 14.05
CA GLN A 150 -21.93 10.82 12.61
C GLN A 150 -20.91 9.93 11.89
N PHE A 151 -19.64 10.04 12.28
CA PHE A 151 -18.54 9.21 11.79
C PHE A 151 -18.47 7.88 12.55
N ALA A 152 -18.51 7.93 13.87
CA ALA A 152 -18.28 6.78 14.74
C ALA A 152 -19.28 5.63 14.51
N LEU A 153 -20.57 5.93 14.32
CA LEU A 153 -21.58 4.90 14.09
C LEU A 153 -21.32 4.13 12.79
N ALA A 154 -20.99 4.84 11.71
CA ALA A 154 -20.64 4.20 10.44
C ALA A 154 -19.39 3.31 10.58
N GLN A 155 -18.38 3.78 11.31
CA GLN A 155 -17.16 2.99 11.56
C GLN A 155 -17.43 1.78 12.44
N ALA A 156 -18.24 1.93 13.48
CA ALA A 156 -18.63 0.84 14.38
C ALA A 156 -19.38 -0.27 13.62
N VAL A 157 -20.37 0.11 12.81
CA VAL A 157 -21.09 -0.83 11.92
C VAL A 157 -20.13 -1.51 10.93
N ARG A 158 -19.20 -0.78 10.35
CA ARG A 158 -18.20 -1.35 9.43
C ARG A 158 -17.29 -2.36 10.12
N ILE A 159 -16.84 -2.05 11.33
CA ILE A 159 -16.01 -2.95 12.15
C ILE A 159 -16.77 -4.23 12.45
N ASP A 160 -18.04 -4.11 12.83
CA ASP A 160 -18.87 -5.25 13.15
C ASP A 160 -19.18 -6.13 11.92
N LEU A 161 -19.55 -5.52 10.80
CA LEU A 161 -19.78 -6.26 9.54
C LEU A 161 -18.54 -7.06 9.07
N ARG A 162 -17.33 -6.61 9.39
CA ARG A 162 -16.08 -7.30 9.06
C ARG A 162 -15.83 -8.59 9.85
N GLN A 163 -16.64 -8.89 10.87
CA GLN A 163 -16.63 -10.20 11.52
C GLN A 163 -17.20 -11.29 10.60
N ASP A 164 -18.07 -10.90 9.67
CA ASP A 164 -18.73 -11.83 8.75
C ASP A 164 -17.94 -11.93 7.43
N ALA A 165 -17.48 -13.14 7.13
CA ALA A 165 -16.70 -13.39 5.92
C ALA A 165 -17.48 -13.14 4.60
N PHE A 166 -18.83 -13.17 4.63
CA PHE A 166 -19.68 -12.85 3.49
C PHE A 166 -19.83 -11.36 3.22
N VAL A 167 -19.40 -10.48 4.15
CA VAL A 167 -19.55 -9.04 4.02
C VAL A 167 -18.21 -8.34 4.11
N ALA A 168 -17.85 -7.62 3.07
CA ALA A 168 -16.69 -6.73 3.05
C ALA A 168 -17.16 -5.28 3.20
N GLY A 169 -17.06 -4.73 4.41
CA GLY A 169 -17.31 -3.31 4.66
C GLY A 169 -16.21 -2.45 4.05
N VAL A 170 -16.54 -1.67 3.03
CA VAL A 170 -15.63 -0.75 2.36
C VAL A 170 -15.74 0.61 3.03
N GLY A 171 -14.60 1.18 3.46
CA GLY A 171 -14.55 2.53 4.03
C GLY A 171 -14.42 3.59 2.95
N THR A 172 -14.95 4.78 3.23
CA THR A 172 -14.59 6.00 2.49
C THR A 172 -13.25 6.52 3.02
N SER A 173 -12.37 7.01 2.14
CA SER A 173 -11.12 7.62 2.60
C SER A 173 -11.41 8.97 3.28
N ASN A 174 -10.61 9.33 4.29
CA ASN A 174 -10.75 10.63 4.95
C ASN A 174 -10.48 11.82 4.00
N ARG A 175 -9.73 11.60 2.91
CA ARG A 175 -9.53 12.61 1.87
C ARG A 175 -10.84 12.91 1.11
N GLU A 176 -11.70 11.90 0.93
CA GLU A 176 -13.03 12.06 0.33
C GLU A 176 -14.00 12.73 1.31
N THR A 177 -13.86 12.51 2.62
CA THR A 177 -14.71 13.13 3.65
C THR A 177 -14.42 14.62 3.86
N GLN A 178 -13.27 15.14 3.41
CA GLN A 178 -12.92 16.56 3.49
C GLN A 178 -13.40 17.40 2.29
N SER A 179 -13.92 16.79 1.24
CA SER A 179 -14.41 17.48 0.04
C SER A 179 -15.92 17.76 0.05
N GLY A 180 -16.59 17.48 1.16
CA GLY A 180 -18.03 17.69 1.32
C GLY A 180 -18.43 19.15 1.60
N ASP A 181 -19.69 19.35 1.93
CA ASP A 181 -20.24 20.64 2.35
C ASP A 181 -19.42 21.22 3.51
N PRO A 182 -18.92 22.48 3.43
CA PRO A 182 -18.17 23.09 4.53
C PRO A 182 -18.93 23.14 5.87
N GLU A 183 -20.28 23.19 5.84
CA GLU A 183 -21.11 23.15 7.04
C GLU A 183 -21.28 21.70 7.56
N HIS A 184 -21.16 20.71 6.65
CA HIS A 184 -21.31 19.28 6.95
C HIS A 184 -20.28 18.44 6.21
N PRO A 185 -18.98 18.55 6.55
CA PRO A 185 -17.89 17.94 5.79
C PRO A 185 -17.94 16.42 5.71
N LEU A 186 -18.78 15.76 6.51
CA LEU A 186 -18.95 14.30 6.54
C LEU A 186 -20.12 13.79 5.71
N LEU A 187 -20.99 14.69 5.17
CA LEU A 187 -22.23 14.31 4.51
C LEU A 187 -22.16 14.62 3.01
N PHE A 188 -22.13 13.58 2.21
CA PHE A 188 -22.15 13.69 0.74
C PHE A 188 -23.56 13.59 0.19
N PRO A 189 -23.88 14.31 -0.93
CA PRO A 189 -25.07 14.03 -1.71
C PRO A 189 -25.11 12.56 -2.19
N ILE A 190 -26.30 11.97 -2.31
CA ILE A 190 -26.48 10.55 -2.71
C ILE A 190 -25.79 10.23 -4.04
N ALA A 191 -25.79 11.17 -4.99
CA ALA A 191 -25.09 11.01 -6.28
C ALA A 191 -23.58 10.79 -6.07
N ARG A 192 -22.93 11.58 -5.20
CA ARG A 192 -21.52 11.44 -4.90
C ARG A 192 -21.21 10.17 -4.09
N GLN A 193 -22.10 9.81 -3.14
CA GLN A 193 -21.98 8.53 -2.43
C GLN A 193 -22.00 7.35 -3.40
N ARG A 194 -22.88 7.36 -4.39
CA ARG A 194 -22.96 6.35 -5.43
C ARG A 194 -21.69 6.27 -6.26
N GLU A 195 -21.11 7.40 -6.67
CA GLU A 195 -19.84 7.47 -7.41
C GLU A 195 -18.72 6.83 -6.59
N ILE A 196 -18.54 7.25 -5.33
CA ILE A 196 -17.53 6.70 -4.43
C ILE A 196 -17.73 5.19 -4.23
N ALA A 197 -18.97 4.74 -4.06
CA ALA A 197 -19.27 3.31 -3.91
C ALA A 197 -18.91 2.52 -5.19
N ALA A 198 -19.17 3.09 -6.38
CA ALA A 198 -18.83 2.49 -7.66
C ALA A 198 -17.30 2.44 -7.88
N GLU A 199 -16.58 3.51 -7.55
CA GLU A 199 -15.12 3.59 -7.59
C GLU A 199 -14.47 2.50 -6.70
N ARG A 200 -15.15 2.11 -5.61
CA ARG A 200 -14.69 1.09 -4.66
C ARG A 200 -15.24 -0.31 -4.95
N ASP A 201 -15.87 -0.50 -6.10
CA ASP A 201 -16.52 -1.76 -6.47
C ASP A 201 -17.48 -2.29 -5.39
N ALA A 202 -18.16 -1.38 -4.67
CA ALA A 202 -19.20 -1.75 -3.72
C ALA A 202 -20.54 -1.92 -4.44
N GLY A 203 -21.11 -3.11 -4.41
CA GLY A 203 -22.40 -3.41 -5.06
C GLY A 203 -23.57 -2.68 -4.43
N VAL A 204 -23.43 -2.29 -3.17
CA VAL A 204 -24.43 -1.51 -2.41
C VAL A 204 -23.76 -0.48 -1.53
N PHE A 205 -24.52 0.59 -1.22
CA PHE A 205 -24.06 1.55 -0.21
C PHE A 205 -25.18 1.86 0.79
N VAL A 206 -24.74 2.22 1.99
CA VAL A 206 -25.61 2.54 3.12
C VAL A 206 -25.34 3.95 3.58
N THR A 207 -26.41 4.72 3.75
CA THR A 207 -26.41 6.02 4.42
C THR A 207 -27.55 6.04 5.45
N GLY A 208 -27.57 7.05 6.31
CA GLY A 208 -28.63 7.12 7.30
C GLY A 208 -28.60 8.40 8.10
N ARG A 209 -29.50 8.44 9.06
CA ARG A 209 -29.67 9.53 10.04
C ARG A 209 -30.03 8.93 11.37
N PHE A 210 -29.65 9.57 12.44
CA PHE A 210 -29.97 9.13 13.80
C PHE A 210 -30.54 10.28 14.62
N ARG A 211 -31.33 9.92 15.64
CA ARG A 211 -31.87 10.84 16.62
C ARG A 211 -31.87 10.21 17.99
N GLU A 212 -31.81 11.04 19.01
CA GLU A 212 -31.98 10.62 20.39
C GLU A 212 -33.48 10.40 20.71
N MET A 213 -33.75 9.40 21.51
CA MET A 213 -35.08 9.04 21.97
C MET A 213 -35.06 8.91 23.50
N PRO A 214 -36.19 9.05 24.20
CA PRO A 214 -36.22 8.85 25.64
C PRO A 214 -35.72 7.47 26.11
N SER A 215 -35.76 6.46 25.24
CA SER A 215 -35.34 5.08 25.53
C SER A 215 -34.00 4.71 24.93
N GLY A 216 -33.23 5.68 24.38
CA GLY A 216 -31.93 5.43 23.75
C GLY A 216 -31.79 6.17 22.42
N ILE A 217 -31.28 5.51 21.39
CA ILE A 217 -30.99 6.10 20.10
C ILE A 217 -31.66 5.31 18.96
N GLU A 218 -32.20 6.02 17.98
CA GLU A 218 -32.85 5.45 16.80
C GLU A 218 -32.11 5.90 15.55
N ALA A 219 -31.85 4.96 14.61
CA ALA A 219 -31.33 5.25 13.30
C ALA A 219 -32.32 4.84 12.21
N ARG A 220 -32.43 5.67 11.18
CA ARG A 220 -33.08 5.36 9.91
C ARG A 220 -32.01 5.11 8.86
N LEU A 221 -32.03 3.91 8.29
CA LEU A 221 -31.04 3.42 7.33
C LEU A 221 -31.64 3.36 5.94
N GLU A 222 -30.87 3.74 4.96
CA GLU A 222 -31.21 3.67 3.54
C GLU A 222 -30.13 2.84 2.83
N LEU A 223 -30.52 1.69 2.28
CA LEU A 223 -29.66 0.80 1.50
C LEU A 223 -29.93 0.99 0.00
N TYR A 224 -28.94 1.39 -0.76
CA TYR A 224 -29.02 1.67 -2.17
C TYR A 224 -28.26 0.62 -3.00
N ASP A 225 -28.78 0.33 -4.20
CA ASP A 225 -28.06 -0.38 -5.25
C ASP A 225 -27.10 0.59 -5.97
N THR A 226 -25.81 0.30 -5.97
CA THR A 226 -24.81 1.18 -6.56
C THR A 226 -24.95 1.28 -8.09
N HIS A 227 -25.19 0.15 -8.77
CA HIS A 227 -25.28 0.13 -10.24
C HIS A 227 -26.55 0.82 -10.75
N ARG A 228 -27.68 0.51 -10.12
CA ARG A 228 -28.99 1.07 -10.49
C ARG A 228 -29.24 2.47 -9.94
N GLY A 229 -28.56 2.84 -8.84
CA GLY A 229 -28.79 4.11 -8.14
C GLY A 229 -30.15 4.17 -7.45
N THR A 230 -30.78 3.01 -7.16
CA THR A 230 -32.12 2.94 -6.58
C THR A 230 -32.07 2.48 -5.13
N LEU A 231 -32.99 3.05 -4.31
CA LEU A 231 -33.21 2.60 -2.95
C LEU A 231 -33.72 1.14 -2.96
N ARG A 232 -32.98 0.23 -2.35
CA ARG A 232 -33.39 -1.19 -2.17
C ARG A 232 -34.32 -1.33 -1.00
N THR A 233 -33.96 -0.73 0.13
CA THR A 233 -34.73 -0.85 1.37
C THR A 233 -34.44 0.29 2.33
N GLU A 234 -35.44 0.63 3.14
CA GLU A 234 -35.33 1.56 4.26
C GLU A 234 -35.68 0.80 5.56
N ARG A 235 -34.91 1.08 6.63
CA ARG A 235 -35.09 0.44 7.93
C ARG A 235 -34.99 1.45 9.06
N ILE A 236 -35.77 1.21 10.12
CA ILE A 236 -35.65 1.91 11.39
C ILE A 236 -35.14 0.89 12.40
N VAL A 237 -34.08 1.25 13.11
CA VAL A 237 -33.42 0.43 14.12
C VAL A 237 -33.23 1.28 15.38
N SER A 238 -33.53 0.74 16.55
CA SER A 238 -33.40 1.44 17.84
C SER A 238 -32.64 0.58 18.83
N ALA A 239 -31.82 1.21 19.68
CA ALA A 239 -31.08 0.55 20.74
C ALA A 239 -30.92 1.47 21.98
N ALA A 240 -30.47 0.91 23.09
CA ALA A 240 -30.28 1.67 24.33
C ALA A 240 -29.05 2.59 24.26
N ASP A 241 -28.00 2.20 23.51
CA ASP A 241 -26.78 2.97 23.34
C ASP A 241 -26.25 2.87 21.89
N PRO A 242 -25.32 3.76 21.46
CA PRO A 242 -24.81 3.82 20.08
C PRO A 242 -24.09 2.54 19.62
N MET A 243 -23.41 1.80 20.49
CA MET A 243 -22.67 0.58 20.08
C MET A 243 -23.63 -0.59 19.91
N GLN A 244 -24.64 -0.75 20.77
CA GLN A 244 -25.74 -1.70 20.56
C GLN A 244 -26.55 -1.36 19.30
N LEU A 245 -26.67 -0.06 18.97
CA LEU A 245 -27.28 0.35 17.72
C LEU A 245 -26.46 -0.13 16.52
N ALA A 246 -25.11 -0.04 16.58
CA ALA A 246 -24.23 -0.56 15.56
C ALA A 246 -24.38 -2.08 15.36
N ASP A 247 -24.44 -2.88 16.45
CA ASP A 247 -24.74 -4.33 16.41
C ASP A 247 -26.08 -4.60 15.68
N SER A 248 -27.11 -3.87 16.07
CA SER A 248 -28.45 -4.04 15.51
C SER A 248 -28.51 -3.69 14.01
N ILE A 249 -27.81 -2.63 13.61
CA ILE A 249 -27.67 -2.22 12.21
C ILE A 249 -26.94 -3.28 11.41
N SER A 250 -25.79 -3.73 11.87
CA SER A 250 -24.97 -4.75 11.21
C SER A 250 -25.74 -6.05 11.01
N MET A 251 -26.36 -6.56 12.06
CA MET A 251 -27.19 -7.76 11.99
C MET A 251 -28.34 -7.60 10.98
N ARG A 252 -28.92 -6.41 10.92
CA ARG A 252 -29.99 -6.13 9.95
C ARG A 252 -29.46 -6.10 8.52
N LEU A 253 -28.32 -5.46 8.31
CA LEU A 253 -27.68 -5.38 6.99
C LEU A 253 -27.28 -6.77 6.47
N ARG A 254 -26.69 -7.64 7.31
CA ARG A 254 -26.37 -9.03 6.90
C ARG A 254 -27.60 -9.75 6.35
N ARG A 255 -28.75 -9.61 7.01
CA ARG A 255 -30.02 -10.22 6.55
C ARG A 255 -30.53 -9.56 5.26
N ASP A 256 -30.51 -8.23 5.17
CA ASP A 256 -30.98 -7.50 3.98
C ASP A 256 -30.07 -7.71 2.76
N LEU A 257 -28.80 -8.10 2.98
CA LEU A 257 -27.84 -8.51 1.94
C LEU A 257 -28.03 -9.97 1.51
N GLY A 258 -28.81 -10.78 2.24
CA GLY A 258 -29.02 -12.18 1.92
C GLY A 258 -27.89 -13.11 2.39
N VAL A 259 -27.14 -12.72 3.43
CA VAL A 259 -26.20 -13.66 4.07
C VAL A 259 -26.99 -14.86 4.62
N PRO A 260 -26.56 -16.12 4.35
CA PRO A 260 -27.31 -17.29 4.76
C PRO A 260 -27.57 -17.35 6.28
N GLY A 261 -28.83 -17.52 6.69
CA GLY A 261 -29.20 -17.53 8.10
C GLY A 261 -28.45 -18.57 8.93
N GLY A 262 -28.23 -19.77 8.37
CA GLY A 262 -27.44 -20.82 9.05
C GLY A 262 -25.97 -20.42 9.26
N HIS A 263 -25.40 -19.55 8.42
CA HIS A 263 -24.08 -18.97 8.64
C HIS A 263 -24.13 -17.94 9.77
N ILE A 264 -25.09 -17.01 9.74
CA ILE A 264 -25.27 -16.00 10.80
C ILE A 264 -25.42 -16.67 12.18
N ASP A 265 -26.24 -17.73 12.28
CA ASP A 265 -26.48 -18.43 13.53
C ASP A 265 -25.29 -19.27 14.01
N ALA A 266 -24.43 -19.72 13.12
CA ALA A 266 -23.28 -20.57 13.43
C ALA A 266 -21.96 -19.81 13.65
N THR A 267 -21.87 -18.55 13.18
CA THR A 267 -20.64 -17.76 13.28
C THR A 267 -20.64 -16.99 14.62
N PRO A 268 -19.58 -17.11 15.43
CA PRO A 268 -19.43 -16.27 16.61
C PRO A 268 -19.40 -14.79 16.20
N ASP A 269 -20.24 -14.00 16.82
CA ASP A 269 -20.38 -12.56 16.59
C ASP A 269 -20.17 -11.85 17.95
N LEU A 270 -19.06 -11.16 18.08
CA LEU A 270 -18.75 -10.41 19.28
C LEU A 270 -19.50 -9.06 19.25
N PRO A 271 -20.13 -8.64 20.35
CA PRO A 271 -20.71 -7.31 20.42
C PRO A 271 -19.68 -6.23 20.09
N VAL A 272 -20.10 -5.14 19.45
CA VAL A 272 -19.22 -4.01 19.08
C VAL A 272 -18.45 -3.47 20.29
N ARG A 273 -19.08 -3.45 21.48
CA ARG A 273 -18.40 -3.05 22.72
C ARG A 273 -17.24 -3.98 23.06
N GLU A 274 -17.37 -5.27 22.86
CA GLU A 274 -16.29 -6.22 23.10
C GLU A 274 -15.17 -6.09 22.05
N LEU A 275 -15.52 -5.82 20.78
CA LEU A 275 -14.55 -5.54 19.71
C LEU A 275 -13.79 -4.23 19.92
N LEU A 276 -14.43 -3.25 20.53
CA LEU A 276 -13.86 -1.92 20.76
C LEU A 276 -13.50 -1.76 22.24
N SER A 277 -14.39 -1.14 23.02
CA SER A 277 -14.17 -0.90 24.43
C SER A 277 -15.50 -0.81 25.19
N GLU A 278 -15.53 -1.32 26.40
CA GLU A 278 -16.62 -1.10 27.35
C GLU A 278 -16.61 0.33 27.93
N SER A 279 -15.49 1.05 27.80
CA SER A 279 -15.32 2.42 28.30
C SER A 279 -15.77 3.44 27.26
N ASP A 280 -16.85 4.16 27.55
CA ASP A 280 -17.28 5.29 26.71
C ASP A 280 -16.22 6.38 26.62
N ALA A 281 -15.40 6.56 27.68
CA ALA A 281 -14.28 7.49 27.69
C ALA A 281 -13.17 7.12 26.69
N ALA A 282 -13.01 5.82 26.40
CA ALA A 282 -12.04 5.33 25.41
C ALA A 282 -12.56 5.44 23.95
N LEU A 283 -13.88 5.33 23.74
CA LEU A 283 -14.46 5.31 22.39
C LEU A 283 -14.33 6.64 21.66
N ARG A 284 -14.63 7.77 22.32
CA ARG A 284 -14.55 9.09 21.68
C ARG A 284 -13.13 9.41 21.15
N PRO A 285 -12.06 9.31 21.95
CA PRO A 285 -10.72 9.55 21.45
C PRO A 285 -10.31 8.52 20.38
N PHE A 286 -10.74 7.27 20.47
CA PHE A 286 -10.49 6.28 19.43
C PHE A 286 -11.05 6.69 18.07
N PHE A 287 -12.34 7.07 18.00
CA PHE A 287 -12.96 7.49 16.75
C PHE A 287 -12.41 8.85 16.26
N ALA A 288 -12.03 9.76 17.16
CA ALA A 288 -11.32 10.99 16.81
C ALA A 288 -9.97 10.66 16.16
N GLY A 289 -9.20 9.73 16.73
CA GLY A 289 -7.95 9.25 16.14
C GLY A 289 -8.15 8.67 14.75
N LEU A 290 -9.16 7.82 14.53
CA LEU A 290 -9.49 7.28 13.21
C LEU A 290 -9.83 8.37 12.19
N PHE A 291 -10.52 9.42 12.61
CA PHE A 291 -10.89 10.53 11.75
C PHE A 291 -9.67 11.36 11.34
N LEU A 292 -8.73 11.57 12.25
CA LEU A 292 -7.53 12.40 12.04
C LEU A 292 -6.39 11.70 11.31
N LEU A 293 -6.44 10.36 11.16
CA LEU A 293 -5.35 9.54 10.59
C LEU A 293 -4.78 10.06 9.26
N ALA A 294 -5.62 10.63 8.40
CA ALA A 294 -5.19 11.04 7.07
C ALA A 294 -4.69 12.50 6.99
N SER A 295 -5.00 13.33 7.98
CA SER A 295 -4.73 14.77 7.95
C SER A 295 -3.79 15.24 9.05
N GLU A 296 -3.89 14.66 10.26
CA GLU A 296 -3.24 15.15 11.46
C GLU A 296 -2.69 13.98 12.29
N VAL A 297 -1.62 13.34 11.79
CA VAL A 297 -1.05 12.09 12.34
C VAL A 297 -0.68 12.23 13.82
N GLU A 298 -0.08 13.33 14.24
CA GLU A 298 0.30 13.55 15.65
C GLU A 298 -0.92 13.72 16.57
N GLU A 299 -1.99 14.35 16.09
CA GLU A 299 -3.24 14.43 16.85
C GLU A 299 -3.94 13.06 16.92
N ALA A 300 -3.90 12.29 15.82
CA ALA A 300 -4.38 10.91 15.80
C ALA A 300 -3.64 10.05 16.82
N LYS A 301 -2.31 10.15 16.89
CA LYS A 301 -1.48 9.43 17.87
C LYS A 301 -1.89 9.78 19.31
N ARG A 302 -2.00 11.08 19.65
CA ARG A 302 -2.47 11.52 20.96
C ARG A 302 -3.86 11.01 21.31
N SER A 303 -4.74 10.97 20.33
CA SER A 303 -6.10 10.46 20.49
C SER A 303 -6.12 8.95 20.81
N PHE A 304 -5.31 8.16 20.10
CA PHE A 304 -5.17 6.74 20.43
C PHE A 304 -4.47 6.50 21.77
N GLU A 305 -3.49 7.32 22.14
CA GLU A 305 -2.87 7.27 23.47
C GLU A 305 -3.90 7.53 24.58
N GLN A 306 -4.79 8.48 24.36
CA GLN A 306 -5.89 8.73 25.31
C GLN A 306 -6.82 7.52 25.37
N ALA A 307 -7.23 6.95 24.24
CA ALA A 307 -8.08 5.77 24.22
C ALA A 307 -7.46 4.59 24.99
N VAL A 308 -6.14 4.35 24.81
CA VAL A 308 -5.38 3.30 25.51
C VAL A 308 -5.22 3.59 27.01
N ARG A 309 -5.11 4.85 27.42
CA ARG A 309 -5.10 5.23 28.86
C ARG A 309 -6.43 4.94 29.52
N GLU A 310 -7.54 5.16 28.82
CA GLU A 310 -8.89 4.89 29.34
C GLU A 310 -9.24 3.39 29.34
N ASP A 311 -8.70 2.62 28.39
CA ASP A 311 -8.83 1.16 28.32
C ASP A 311 -7.56 0.55 27.74
N SER A 312 -6.70 0.03 28.62
CA SER A 312 -5.44 -0.61 28.22
C SER A 312 -5.62 -1.94 27.48
N THR A 313 -6.83 -2.52 27.49
CA THR A 313 -7.17 -3.76 26.78
C THR A 313 -7.79 -3.51 25.39
N PHE A 314 -7.89 -2.26 24.98
CA PHE A 314 -8.45 -1.85 23.70
C PHE A 314 -7.50 -2.22 22.54
N ALA A 315 -7.57 -3.48 22.11
CA ALA A 315 -6.64 -4.06 21.11
C ALA A 315 -6.53 -3.23 19.82
N ARG A 316 -7.65 -2.71 19.33
CA ARG A 316 -7.68 -1.91 18.10
C ARG A 316 -6.99 -0.55 18.27
N ALA A 317 -7.17 0.11 19.40
CA ALA A 317 -6.48 1.36 19.72
C ALA A 317 -4.97 1.12 19.88
N GLN A 318 -4.57 0.05 20.56
CA GLN A 318 -3.16 -0.39 20.66
C GLN A 318 -2.54 -0.68 19.29
N MET A 319 -3.26 -1.38 18.41
CA MET A 319 -2.79 -1.68 17.05
C MET A 319 -2.54 -0.40 16.23
N TRP A 320 -3.48 0.55 16.24
CA TRP A 320 -3.30 1.82 15.53
C TRP A 320 -2.19 2.66 16.13
N LEU A 321 -2.13 2.74 17.46
CA LEU A 321 -1.05 3.42 18.17
C LEU A 321 0.31 2.81 17.84
N GLY A 322 0.39 1.48 17.85
CA GLY A 322 1.60 0.74 17.47
C GLY A 322 2.03 1.05 16.05
N ASN A 323 1.13 0.99 15.08
CA ASN A 323 1.40 1.30 13.68
C ASN A 323 1.88 2.75 13.49
N LEU A 324 1.24 3.71 14.16
CA LEU A 324 1.66 5.11 14.09
C LEU A 324 3.04 5.33 14.71
N ARG A 325 3.30 4.73 15.87
CA ARG A 325 4.61 4.82 16.52
C ARG A 325 5.71 4.21 15.67
N VAL A 326 5.46 3.04 15.06
CA VAL A 326 6.41 2.43 14.12
C VAL A 326 6.66 3.33 12.92
N SER A 327 5.62 3.91 12.33
CA SER A 327 5.77 4.83 11.19
C SER A 327 6.44 6.16 11.57
N SER A 328 6.29 6.59 12.84
CA SER A 328 7.02 7.73 13.41
C SER A 328 8.39 7.34 13.98
N ASN A 329 8.87 6.15 13.68
CA ASN A 329 10.14 5.59 14.14
C ASN A 329 10.32 5.50 15.67
N GLU A 330 9.22 5.47 16.42
CA GLU A 330 9.17 5.12 17.85
C GLU A 330 9.00 3.60 17.97
N GLY A 331 9.95 2.83 17.44
CA GLY A 331 9.73 1.42 17.18
C GLY A 331 9.65 0.56 18.43
N ALA A 332 10.37 0.90 19.51
CA ALA A 332 10.27 0.16 20.78
C ALA A 332 8.89 0.33 21.42
N GLU A 333 8.40 1.57 21.48
CA GLU A 333 7.05 1.90 21.98
C GLU A 333 5.98 1.36 21.03
N GLY A 334 6.25 1.38 19.73
CA GLY A 334 5.41 0.80 18.70
C GLY A 334 5.27 -0.71 18.87
N LEU A 335 6.40 -1.42 19.03
CA LEU A 335 6.41 -2.87 19.30
C LEU A 335 5.66 -3.20 20.59
N GLN A 336 5.89 -2.43 21.67
CA GLN A 336 5.18 -2.62 22.94
C GLN A 336 3.65 -2.48 22.76
N ALA A 337 3.20 -1.51 21.97
CA ALA A 337 1.78 -1.34 21.70
C ALA A 337 1.22 -2.49 20.84
N LEU A 338 1.97 -2.94 19.81
CA LEU A 338 1.58 -4.12 19.01
C LEU A 338 1.53 -5.39 19.87
N GLU A 339 2.47 -5.60 20.78
CA GLU A 339 2.43 -6.71 21.75
C GLU A 339 1.20 -6.63 22.67
N ALA A 340 0.83 -5.44 23.09
CA ALA A 340 -0.38 -5.24 23.89
C ALA A 340 -1.62 -5.60 23.06
N ALA A 341 -1.68 -5.21 21.80
CA ALA A 341 -2.75 -5.59 20.88
C ALA A 341 -2.79 -7.13 20.67
N MET A 342 -1.63 -7.79 20.49
CA MET A 342 -1.53 -9.24 20.32
C MET A 342 -2.08 -10.03 21.52
N ARG A 343 -1.91 -9.54 22.75
CA ARG A 343 -2.48 -10.17 23.94
C ARG A 343 -4.02 -10.20 23.94
N HIS A 344 -4.64 -9.30 23.20
CA HIS A 344 -6.09 -9.15 23.10
C HIS A 344 -6.60 -9.30 21.66
N GLU A 345 -5.86 -9.98 20.78
CA GLU A 345 -6.19 -10.12 19.35
C GLU A 345 -7.54 -10.80 19.10
N TYR A 346 -8.04 -11.58 20.05
CA TYR A 346 -9.38 -12.20 19.98
C TYR A 346 -10.51 -11.16 19.88
N ARG A 347 -10.26 -9.91 20.31
CA ARG A 347 -11.18 -8.76 20.21
C ARG A 347 -11.12 -8.07 18.82
N LEU A 348 -10.35 -8.59 17.89
CA LEU A 348 -10.23 -8.08 16.54
C LEU A 348 -10.90 -9.03 15.54
N GLU A 349 -11.56 -8.49 14.55
CA GLU A 349 -11.99 -9.26 13.39
C GLU A 349 -10.79 -9.78 12.59
N GLU A 350 -11.01 -10.84 11.81
CA GLU A 350 -9.94 -11.59 11.14
C GLU A 350 -9.03 -10.71 10.29
N ALA A 351 -9.59 -9.77 9.51
CA ALA A 351 -8.80 -8.86 8.68
C ALA A 351 -7.84 -7.98 9.50
N SER A 352 -8.28 -7.49 10.67
CA SER A 352 -7.42 -6.71 11.58
C SER A 352 -6.40 -7.60 12.30
N ARG A 353 -6.71 -8.87 12.57
CA ARG A 353 -5.72 -9.82 13.09
C ARG A 353 -4.60 -10.07 12.08
N PHE A 354 -4.91 -10.21 10.78
CA PHE A 354 -3.88 -10.30 9.76
C PHE A 354 -2.99 -9.06 9.72
N LEU A 355 -3.59 -7.87 9.76
CA LEU A 355 -2.85 -6.61 9.77
C LEU A 355 -1.94 -6.51 11.01
N LEU A 356 -2.49 -6.79 12.19
CA LEU A 356 -1.74 -6.77 13.45
C LEU A 356 -0.55 -7.74 13.43
N ARG A 357 -0.79 -9.00 13.06
CA ARG A 357 0.26 -10.03 13.02
C ARG A 357 1.34 -9.70 11.99
N THR A 358 0.95 -9.25 10.80
CA THR A 358 1.88 -8.84 9.75
C THR A 358 2.80 -7.73 10.26
N GLU A 359 2.24 -6.70 10.88
CA GLU A 359 3.02 -5.58 11.39
C GLU A 359 3.86 -5.96 12.62
N TYR A 360 3.30 -6.74 13.53
CA TYR A 360 4.02 -7.25 14.68
C TYR A 360 5.27 -8.05 14.26
N PHE A 361 5.13 -9.04 13.37
CA PHE A 361 6.27 -9.85 12.92
C PHE A 361 7.29 -9.04 12.12
N ARG A 362 6.83 -8.06 11.32
CA ARG A 362 7.72 -7.16 10.60
C ARG A 362 8.60 -6.34 11.57
N VAL A 363 8.02 -5.81 12.63
CA VAL A 363 8.72 -4.95 13.60
C VAL A 363 9.54 -5.75 14.60
N SER A 364 9.10 -6.95 14.97
CA SER A 364 9.85 -7.84 15.87
C SER A 364 11.06 -8.51 15.22
N GLY A 365 11.33 -8.23 13.92
CA GLY A 365 12.48 -8.81 13.21
C GLY A 365 12.23 -10.23 12.69
N GLU A 366 10.97 -10.59 12.43
CA GLU A 366 10.53 -11.87 11.87
C GLU A 366 9.86 -11.67 10.49
N PRO A 367 10.56 -11.07 9.49
CA PRO A 367 9.96 -10.63 8.23
C PRO A 367 9.38 -11.78 7.40
N GLU A 368 9.96 -12.99 7.48
CA GLU A 368 9.44 -14.17 6.78
C GLU A 368 8.05 -14.55 7.31
N ARG A 369 7.84 -14.50 8.61
CA ARG A 369 6.52 -14.74 9.22
C ARG A 369 5.52 -13.66 8.83
N ALA A 370 5.96 -12.41 8.70
CA ALA A 370 5.11 -11.32 8.19
C ALA A 370 4.64 -11.62 6.75
N ILE A 371 5.55 -12.11 5.89
CA ILE A 371 5.22 -12.52 4.51
C ILE A 371 4.25 -13.71 4.53
N ASP A 372 4.47 -14.71 5.39
CA ASP A 372 3.60 -15.88 5.50
C ASP A 372 2.17 -15.50 5.93
N VAL A 373 2.03 -14.60 6.91
CA VAL A 373 0.72 -14.05 7.32
C VAL A 373 0.04 -13.31 6.16
N ALA A 374 0.78 -12.47 5.42
CA ALA A 374 0.23 -11.73 4.28
C ALA A 374 -0.16 -12.69 3.13
N ARG A 375 0.64 -13.73 2.87
CA ARG A 375 0.33 -14.78 1.89
C ARG A 375 -0.92 -15.55 2.28
N MET A 376 -1.03 -15.98 3.53
CA MET A 376 -2.22 -16.64 4.05
C MET A 376 -3.48 -15.79 3.87
N ARG A 377 -3.39 -14.47 4.09
CA ARG A 377 -4.51 -13.53 3.86
C ARG A 377 -4.94 -13.54 2.39
N THR A 378 -4.00 -13.49 1.43
CA THR A 378 -4.34 -13.49 0.00
C THR A 378 -4.86 -14.82 -0.51
N GLU A 379 -4.42 -15.94 0.09
CA GLU A 379 -4.95 -17.28 -0.22
C GLU A 379 -6.39 -17.47 0.30
N LEU A 380 -6.70 -16.95 1.50
CA LEU A 380 -8.05 -17.02 2.08
C LEU A 380 -9.02 -16.03 1.40
N TYR A 381 -8.52 -14.86 1.03
CA TYR A 381 -9.32 -13.77 0.45
C TYR A 381 -8.73 -13.32 -0.88
N PRO A 382 -8.92 -14.13 -1.95
CA PRO A 382 -8.32 -13.84 -3.27
C PRO A 382 -8.92 -12.61 -3.97
N ASP A 383 -9.96 -12.01 -3.41
CA ASP A 383 -10.59 -10.76 -3.84
C ASP A 383 -10.15 -9.53 -2.99
N ASP A 384 -9.19 -9.70 -2.08
CA ASP A 384 -8.70 -8.64 -1.20
C ASP A 384 -7.48 -7.92 -1.79
N GLY A 385 -7.72 -6.89 -2.59
CA GLY A 385 -6.64 -6.09 -3.20
C GLY A 385 -5.69 -5.44 -2.18
N GLU A 386 -6.16 -5.09 -0.97
CA GLU A 386 -5.30 -4.56 0.10
C GLU A 386 -4.34 -5.62 0.65
N GLY A 387 -4.80 -6.87 0.75
CA GLY A 387 -3.98 -8.02 1.11
C GLY A 387 -2.83 -8.22 0.14
N PHE A 388 -3.13 -8.20 -1.17
CA PHE A 388 -2.12 -8.31 -2.22
C PHE A 388 -1.13 -7.13 -2.22
N GLU A 389 -1.58 -5.89 -2.02
CA GLU A 389 -0.69 -4.73 -1.92
C GLU A 389 0.25 -4.84 -0.70
N THR A 390 -0.27 -5.33 0.43
CA THR A 390 0.54 -5.56 1.64
C THR A 390 1.60 -6.63 1.38
N LEU A 391 1.23 -7.75 0.76
CA LEU A 391 2.16 -8.81 0.37
C LEU A 391 3.23 -8.29 -0.59
N ALA A 392 2.83 -7.53 -1.61
CA ALA A 392 3.75 -6.95 -2.60
C ALA A 392 4.81 -6.05 -1.95
N ARG A 393 4.42 -5.19 -1.00
CA ARG A 393 5.37 -4.33 -0.27
C ARG A 393 6.38 -5.12 0.54
N LEU A 394 5.95 -6.18 1.22
CA LEU A 394 6.83 -7.04 2.00
C LEU A 394 7.81 -7.80 1.09
N LEU A 395 7.33 -8.35 -0.02
CA LEU A 395 8.15 -9.07 -1.00
C LEU A 395 9.17 -8.14 -1.66
N ARG A 396 8.77 -6.92 -2.03
CA ARG A 396 9.69 -5.90 -2.56
C ARG A 396 10.79 -5.56 -1.55
N TRP A 397 10.43 -5.37 -0.29
CA TRP A 397 11.39 -5.09 0.77
C TRP A 397 12.36 -6.25 1.01
N SER A 398 11.87 -7.49 0.89
CA SER A 398 12.72 -8.69 0.98
C SER A 398 13.61 -8.92 -0.26
N GLY A 399 13.38 -8.18 -1.35
CA GLY A 399 14.13 -8.31 -2.61
C GLY A 399 13.56 -9.38 -3.56
N ASP A 400 12.38 -9.91 -3.29
CA ASP A 400 11.65 -10.80 -4.23
C ASP A 400 10.81 -9.95 -5.19
N ASP A 401 11.50 -9.21 -6.07
CA ASP A 401 10.87 -8.30 -7.04
C ASP A 401 9.88 -9.00 -7.99
N PRO A 402 10.16 -10.23 -8.51
CA PRO A 402 9.19 -10.92 -9.36
C PRO A 402 7.88 -11.27 -8.64
N ALA A 403 7.95 -11.75 -7.39
CA ALA A 403 6.75 -12.05 -6.61
C ALA A 403 6.02 -10.77 -6.18
N ALA A 404 6.77 -9.69 -5.87
CA ALA A 404 6.20 -8.39 -5.58
C ALA A 404 5.40 -7.83 -6.77
N LEU A 405 5.95 -7.91 -7.98
CA LEU A 405 5.29 -7.49 -9.22
C LEU A 405 3.97 -8.22 -9.43
N ALA A 406 3.99 -9.56 -9.35
CA ALA A 406 2.78 -10.38 -9.51
C ALA A 406 1.68 -10.04 -8.47
N ALA A 407 2.09 -9.74 -7.23
CA ALA A 407 1.15 -9.33 -6.19
C ALA A 407 0.60 -7.92 -6.42
N TYR A 408 1.40 -6.95 -6.90
CA TYR A 408 0.92 -5.62 -7.29
C TYR A 408 -0.05 -5.67 -8.48
N GLU A 409 0.23 -6.50 -9.48
CA GLU A 409 -0.66 -6.71 -10.62
C GLU A 409 -2.01 -7.30 -10.17
N SER A 410 -1.97 -8.26 -9.24
CA SER A 410 -3.19 -8.83 -8.63
C SER A 410 -3.98 -7.76 -7.88
N ALA A 411 -3.33 -6.92 -7.06
CA ALA A 411 -3.97 -5.84 -6.33
C ALA A 411 -4.63 -4.83 -7.27
N LEU A 412 -3.94 -4.42 -8.34
CA LEU A 412 -4.45 -3.47 -9.34
C LEU A 412 -5.59 -4.07 -10.17
N GLY A 413 -5.53 -5.36 -10.48
CA GLY A 413 -6.59 -6.09 -11.18
C GLY A 413 -7.89 -6.16 -10.38
N LEU A 414 -7.77 -6.30 -9.05
CA LEU A 414 -8.92 -6.34 -8.12
C LEU A 414 -9.50 -4.96 -7.81
N ASP A 415 -8.66 -3.94 -7.78
CA ASP A 415 -9.08 -2.56 -7.52
C ASP A 415 -8.33 -1.59 -8.45
N PRO A 416 -8.86 -1.35 -9.66
CA PRO A 416 -8.24 -0.44 -10.62
C PRO A 416 -8.16 1.03 -10.15
N SER A 417 -8.91 1.42 -9.11
CA SER A 417 -8.86 2.78 -8.55
C SER A 417 -7.55 3.05 -7.78
N ARG A 418 -6.83 2.01 -7.36
CA ARG A 418 -5.51 2.09 -6.72
C ARG A 418 -4.40 2.42 -7.72
N SER A 419 -4.59 3.47 -8.49
CA SER A 419 -3.68 3.84 -9.59
C SER A 419 -2.24 4.11 -9.14
N SER A 420 -2.00 4.47 -7.86
CA SER A 420 -0.67 4.62 -7.28
C SER A 420 0.16 3.32 -7.31
N ILE A 421 -0.47 2.15 -7.40
CA ILE A 421 0.22 0.86 -7.59
C ILE A 421 0.98 0.83 -8.94
N LEU A 422 0.49 1.53 -9.96
CA LEU A 422 1.18 1.62 -11.25
C LEU A 422 2.56 2.25 -11.12
N ARG A 423 2.74 3.22 -10.21
CA ARG A 423 4.06 3.76 -9.90
C ARG A 423 4.96 2.69 -9.30
N GLN A 424 4.46 1.86 -8.38
CA GLN A 424 5.24 0.75 -7.79
C GLN A 424 5.65 -0.29 -8.82
N ILE A 425 4.74 -0.62 -9.75
CA ILE A 425 5.02 -1.52 -10.90
C ILE A 425 6.09 -0.90 -11.80
N GLY A 426 5.96 0.40 -12.12
CA GLY A 426 6.95 1.13 -12.90
C GLY A 426 8.34 1.12 -12.24
N ASP A 427 8.40 1.37 -10.93
CA ASP A 427 9.63 1.35 -10.15
C ASP A 427 10.30 -0.04 -10.17
N LEU A 428 9.52 -1.14 -10.09
CA LEU A 428 10.04 -2.51 -10.15
C LEU A 428 10.61 -2.83 -11.53
N HIS A 429 9.91 -2.49 -12.61
CA HIS A 429 10.44 -2.67 -13.98
C HIS A 429 11.67 -1.81 -14.22
N ALA A 430 11.69 -0.57 -13.74
CA ALA A 430 12.87 0.29 -13.81
C ALA A 430 14.06 -0.33 -13.09
N SER A 431 13.85 -0.93 -11.90
CA SER A 431 14.89 -1.64 -11.14
C SER A 431 15.42 -2.87 -11.91
N ALA A 432 14.54 -3.59 -12.59
CA ALA A 432 14.91 -4.74 -13.41
C ALA A 432 15.63 -4.35 -14.71
N GLY A 433 15.58 -3.08 -15.11
CA GLY A 433 16.09 -2.60 -16.39
C GLY A 433 15.11 -2.76 -17.55
N ASP A 434 13.87 -3.07 -17.27
CA ASP A 434 12.77 -3.24 -18.23
C ASP A 434 12.15 -1.87 -18.58
N GLU A 435 12.89 -1.07 -19.33
CA GLU A 435 12.55 0.34 -19.61
C GLU A 435 11.18 0.50 -20.27
N GLU A 436 10.86 -0.37 -21.25
CA GLU A 436 9.58 -0.29 -21.97
C GLU A 436 8.38 -0.50 -21.04
N GLU A 437 8.46 -1.51 -20.15
CA GLU A 437 7.40 -1.82 -19.20
C GLU A 437 7.31 -0.75 -18.09
N ALA A 438 8.45 -0.24 -17.62
CA ALA A 438 8.49 0.85 -16.66
C ALA A 438 7.77 2.09 -17.21
N LEU A 439 8.10 2.53 -18.42
CA LEU A 439 7.47 3.67 -19.07
C LEU A 439 5.98 3.42 -19.38
N ARG A 440 5.61 2.17 -19.69
CA ARG A 440 4.20 1.80 -19.89
C ARG A 440 3.38 1.99 -18.61
N ALA A 441 3.90 1.50 -17.48
CA ALA A 441 3.26 1.64 -16.18
C ALA A 441 3.13 3.10 -15.74
N TYR A 442 4.19 3.91 -15.88
CA TYR A 442 4.15 5.34 -15.54
C TYR A 442 3.20 6.13 -16.44
N ARG A 443 3.17 5.87 -17.76
CA ARG A 443 2.21 6.53 -18.68
C ARG A 443 0.77 6.16 -18.34
N GLU A 444 0.51 4.92 -17.96
CA GLU A 444 -0.81 4.51 -17.49
C GLU A 444 -1.18 5.21 -16.18
N TYR A 445 -0.22 5.39 -15.26
CA TYR A 445 -0.40 6.18 -14.04
C TYR A 445 -0.79 7.63 -14.37
N THR A 446 -0.08 8.29 -15.28
CA THR A 446 -0.40 9.64 -15.74
C THR A 446 -1.79 9.70 -16.39
N ARG A 447 -2.14 8.72 -17.22
CA ARG A 447 -3.45 8.69 -17.88
C ARG A 447 -4.61 8.61 -16.89
N ARG A 448 -4.43 7.86 -15.79
CA ARG A 448 -5.46 7.71 -14.74
C ARG A 448 -5.53 8.89 -13.78
N ASN A 449 -4.48 9.69 -13.68
CA ASN A 449 -4.34 10.82 -12.75
C ASN A 449 -3.89 12.09 -13.48
N ALA A 450 -4.54 12.41 -14.59
CA ALA A 450 -4.13 13.48 -15.50
C ALA A 450 -4.16 14.90 -14.90
N GLU A 451 -4.90 15.10 -13.82
CA GLU A 451 -5.05 16.40 -13.15
C GLU A 451 -4.00 16.66 -12.05
N GLY A 452 -3.25 15.63 -11.62
CA GLY A 452 -2.26 15.72 -10.55
C GLY A 452 -0.82 15.86 -11.07
N ALA A 453 0.03 16.55 -10.33
CA ALA A 453 1.46 16.66 -10.64
C ALA A 453 2.26 15.39 -10.34
N GLU A 454 1.80 14.55 -9.39
CA GLU A 454 2.54 13.39 -8.89
C GLU A 454 2.96 12.39 -10.01
N PRO A 455 2.11 12.02 -10.98
CA PRO A 455 2.52 11.12 -12.06
C PRO A 455 3.62 11.72 -12.95
N GLU A 456 3.56 13.01 -13.23
CA GLU A 456 4.59 13.70 -14.01
C GLU A 456 5.91 13.78 -13.24
N LEU A 457 5.85 13.99 -11.90
CA LEU A 457 7.01 13.92 -11.02
C LEU A 457 7.65 12.52 -11.03
N ALA A 458 6.84 11.45 -10.99
CA ALA A 458 7.33 10.08 -11.01
C ALA A 458 8.09 9.77 -12.31
N ILE A 459 7.54 10.13 -13.48
CA ILE A 459 8.22 9.96 -14.77
C ILE A 459 9.47 10.83 -14.85
N GLY A 460 9.38 12.09 -14.42
CA GLY A 460 10.53 13.00 -14.40
C GLY A 460 11.67 12.43 -13.55
N THR A 461 11.38 11.86 -12.41
CA THR A 461 12.36 11.19 -11.52
C THR A 461 12.96 9.95 -12.18
N TYR A 462 12.15 9.16 -12.89
CA TYR A 462 12.64 8.01 -13.66
C TYR A 462 13.66 8.46 -14.73
N PHE A 463 13.33 9.46 -15.55
CA PHE A 463 14.22 9.99 -16.58
C PHE A 463 15.48 10.65 -15.98
N LEU A 464 15.36 11.30 -14.83
CA LEU A 464 16.53 11.82 -14.11
C LEU A 464 17.47 10.67 -13.71
N GLY A 465 16.95 9.57 -13.18
CA GLY A 465 17.74 8.39 -12.80
C GLY A 465 18.38 7.67 -14.00
N SER A 466 17.71 7.64 -15.15
CA SER A 466 18.24 7.05 -16.40
C SER A 466 19.26 7.97 -17.11
N GLY A 467 19.34 9.25 -16.72
CA GLY A 467 20.24 10.24 -17.34
C GLY A 467 19.64 10.95 -18.56
N GLU A 468 18.35 10.76 -18.83
CA GLU A 468 17.63 11.47 -19.88
C GLU A 468 17.15 12.83 -19.37
N LEU A 469 18.11 13.74 -19.16
CA LEU A 469 17.91 15.00 -18.45
C LEU A 469 16.92 15.95 -19.14
N ASP A 470 16.88 15.96 -20.48
CA ASP A 470 15.91 16.74 -21.26
C ASP A 470 14.48 16.22 -21.04
N SER A 471 14.30 14.88 -21.07
CA SER A 471 13.00 14.25 -20.78
C SER A 471 12.56 14.53 -19.35
N ALA A 472 13.47 14.41 -18.36
CA ALA A 472 13.21 14.73 -16.96
C ALA A 472 12.72 16.17 -16.80
N SER A 473 13.44 17.13 -17.40
CA SER A 473 13.09 18.56 -17.37
C SER A 473 11.68 18.81 -17.92
N ALA A 474 11.36 18.20 -19.08
CA ALA A 474 10.04 18.35 -19.70
C ALA A 474 8.89 17.83 -18.82
N HIS A 475 9.11 16.76 -18.05
CA HIS A 475 8.11 16.21 -17.13
C HIS A 475 7.98 17.08 -15.86
N PHE A 476 9.08 17.60 -15.30
CA PHE A 476 9.02 18.54 -14.17
C PHE A 476 8.35 19.86 -14.57
N ASP A 477 8.58 20.36 -15.78
CA ASP A 477 7.85 21.53 -16.30
C ASP A 477 6.34 21.28 -16.39
N ARG A 478 5.90 20.11 -16.86
CA ARG A 478 4.48 19.75 -16.88
C ARG A 478 3.89 19.66 -15.47
N ALA A 479 4.60 19.01 -14.54
CA ALA A 479 4.18 18.93 -13.13
C ALA A 479 3.99 20.33 -12.52
N ARG A 480 4.91 21.27 -12.82
CA ARG A 480 4.82 22.67 -12.34
C ARG A 480 3.64 23.42 -12.96
N LEU A 481 3.23 23.11 -14.20
CA LEU A 481 2.05 23.71 -14.81
C LEU A 481 0.75 23.19 -14.17
N LEU A 482 0.71 21.91 -13.78
CA LEU A 482 -0.45 21.32 -13.11
C LEU A 482 -0.61 21.85 -11.69
N GLU A 483 0.48 21.99 -10.94
CA GLU A 483 0.48 22.44 -9.56
C GLU A 483 1.51 23.58 -9.34
N PRO A 484 1.22 24.82 -9.75
CA PRO A 484 2.20 25.92 -9.71
C PRO A 484 2.67 26.31 -8.29
N SER A 485 1.91 25.94 -7.26
CA SER A 485 2.26 26.22 -5.85
C SER A 485 3.05 25.09 -5.18
N ASN A 486 3.19 23.93 -5.84
CA ASN A 486 3.95 22.80 -5.34
C ASN A 486 5.46 23.03 -5.59
N PRO A 487 6.34 22.95 -4.59
CA PRO A 487 7.79 23.13 -4.76
C PRO A 487 8.48 21.91 -5.40
N GLU A 488 7.88 20.70 -5.35
CA GLU A 488 8.49 19.46 -5.82
C GLU A 488 8.95 19.49 -7.29
N PRO A 489 8.17 20.04 -8.25
CA PRO A 489 8.66 20.20 -9.62
C PRO A 489 9.93 21.06 -9.71
N VAL A 490 10.03 22.12 -8.89
CA VAL A 490 11.23 22.98 -8.85
C VAL A 490 12.42 22.22 -8.26
N PHE A 491 12.20 21.34 -7.28
CA PHE A 491 13.25 20.44 -6.79
C PHE A 491 13.76 19.49 -7.89
N GLY A 492 12.86 18.99 -8.74
CA GLY A 492 13.25 18.21 -9.93
C GLY A 492 14.10 19.03 -10.90
N GLU A 493 13.71 20.27 -11.24
CA GLU A 493 14.50 21.16 -12.10
C GLU A 493 15.90 21.45 -11.50
N VAL A 494 16.00 21.65 -10.20
CA VAL A 494 17.28 21.83 -9.49
C VAL A 494 18.12 20.56 -9.62
N SER A 495 17.54 19.39 -9.43
CA SER A 495 18.25 18.11 -9.55
C SER A 495 18.82 17.91 -10.97
N VAL A 496 18.07 18.27 -12.01
CA VAL A 496 18.56 18.24 -13.39
C VAL A 496 19.78 19.17 -13.56
N ALA A 497 19.69 20.42 -13.06
CA ALA A 497 20.80 21.36 -13.14
C ALA A 497 22.06 20.86 -12.41
N LEU A 498 21.89 20.23 -11.24
CA LEU A 498 23.00 19.63 -10.49
C LEU A 498 23.62 18.43 -11.25
N TYR A 499 22.80 17.58 -11.89
CA TYR A 499 23.31 16.45 -12.69
C TYR A 499 24.12 16.91 -13.88
N GLU A 500 23.76 18.01 -14.51
CA GLU A 500 24.51 18.64 -15.60
C GLU A 500 25.75 19.40 -15.11
N GLY A 501 25.88 19.61 -13.81
CA GLY A 501 26.95 20.43 -13.21
C GLY A 501 26.72 21.94 -13.32
N ARG A 502 25.49 22.38 -13.61
CA ARG A 502 25.08 23.78 -13.69
C ARG A 502 24.72 24.31 -12.29
N LEU A 503 25.72 24.43 -11.41
CA LEU A 503 25.53 24.80 -10.00
C LEU A 503 24.82 26.13 -9.81
N ALA A 504 25.14 27.15 -10.63
CA ALA A 504 24.50 28.46 -10.54
C ALA A 504 22.99 28.42 -10.83
N ASP A 505 22.58 27.58 -11.80
CA ASP A 505 21.16 27.37 -12.12
C ASP A 505 20.46 26.60 -10.99
N GLY A 506 21.15 25.63 -10.40
CA GLY A 506 20.68 24.90 -9.21
C GLY A 506 20.42 25.82 -8.03
N GLU A 507 21.38 26.74 -7.73
CA GLU A 507 21.22 27.75 -6.66
C GLU A 507 20.07 28.72 -6.94
N ALA A 508 19.92 29.17 -8.18
CA ALA A 508 18.79 30.01 -8.58
C ALA A 508 17.46 29.28 -8.43
N GLY A 509 17.42 27.98 -8.75
CA GLY A 509 16.26 27.10 -8.52
C GLY A 509 15.93 26.96 -7.04
N LEU A 510 16.93 26.68 -6.20
CA LEU A 510 16.76 26.64 -4.73
C LEU A 510 16.22 27.95 -4.17
N ALA A 511 16.73 29.10 -4.63
CA ALA A 511 16.22 30.40 -4.23
C ALA A 511 14.76 30.66 -4.66
N ARG A 512 14.28 30.04 -5.77
CA ARG A 512 12.86 30.04 -6.16
C ARG A 512 12.06 29.14 -5.23
N ALA A 513 12.51 27.90 -5.01
CA ALA A 513 11.85 26.93 -4.17
C ALA A 513 11.66 27.43 -2.72
N ALA A 514 12.67 28.09 -2.14
CA ALA A 514 12.60 28.66 -0.80
C ALA A 514 11.41 29.62 -0.58
N ARG A 515 10.93 30.28 -1.64
CA ARG A 515 9.75 31.17 -1.59
C ARG A 515 8.42 30.44 -1.68
N MET A 516 8.46 29.15 -2.02
CA MET A 516 7.27 28.31 -2.23
C MET A 516 6.99 27.41 -1.02
N LEU A 517 7.93 27.28 -0.08
CA LEU A 517 7.80 26.41 1.08
C LEU A 517 6.61 26.83 1.96
N ARG A 518 5.71 25.90 2.22
CA ARG A 518 4.51 26.11 3.04
C ARG A 518 4.39 25.14 4.19
N THR A 519 4.96 23.96 4.05
CA THR A 519 4.89 22.86 5.01
C THR A 519 6.27 22.52 5.55
N ALA A 520 6.30 21.81 6.68
CA ALA A 520 7.55 21.27 7.20
C ALA A 520 8.15 20.20 6.26
N ARG A 521 7.30 19.50 5.50
CA ARG A 521 7.72 18.53 4.49
C ARG A 521 8.43 19.20 3.31
N ASP A 522 7.88 20.31 2.80
CA ASP A 522 8.55 21.12 1.76
C ASP A 522 9.91 21.60 2.22
N SER A 523 9.99 22.06 3.49
CA SER A 523 11.25 22.52 4.09
C SER A 523 12.27 21.40 4.23
N LEU A 524 11.82 20.18 4.55
CA LEU A 524 12.69 19.01 4.62
C LEU A 524 13.31 18.71 3.24
N GLY A 525 12.49 18.57 2.19
CA GLY A 525 12.98 18.34 0.83
C GLY A 525 13.92 19.45 0.35
N TYR A 526 13.61 20.69 0.68
CA TYR A 526 14.48 21.83 0.38
C TYR A 526 15.87 21.69 1.03
N PHE A 527 15.97 21.43 2.35
CA PHE A 527 17.26 21.33 3.03
C PHE A 527 18.06 20.11 2.60
N GLU A 528 17.40 19.01 2.24
CA GLU A 528 18.08 17.84 1.68
C GLU A 528 18.73 18.18 0.34
N LEU A 529 17.98 18.79 -0.57
CA LEU A 529 18.47 19.18 -1.87
C LEU A 529 19.53 20.27 -1.81
N GLU A 530 19.35 21.27 -0.92
CA GLU A 530 20.35 22.31 -0.66
C GLU A 530 21.65 21.70 -0.11
N GLY A 531 21.54 20.71 0.79
CA GLY A 531 22.68 19.96 1.31
C GLY A 531 23.45 19.23 0.19
N GLN A 532 22.74 18.56 -0.69
CA GLN A 532 23.32 17.87 -1.86
C GLN A 532 24.02 18.84 -2.82
N ALA A 533 23.40 19.98 -3.13
CA ALA A 533 23.99 21.00 -3.99
C ALA A 533 25.31 21.56 -3.42
N ARG A 534 25.32 21.82 -2.10
CA ARG A 534 26.53 22.30 -1.41
C ARG A 534 27.60 21.23 -1.32
N GLU A 535 27.24 19.98 -1.11
CA GLU A 535 28.17 18.85 -1.12
C GLU A 535 28.82 18.69 -2.47
N LEU A 536 28.04 18.70 -3.56
CA LEU A 536 28.55 18.61 -4.93
C LEU A 536 29.57 19.73 -5.23
N ALA A 537 29.30 20.94 -4.73
CA ALA A 537 30.21 22.09 -4.83
C ALA A 537 31.42 22.02 -3.89
N GLY A 538 31.49 21.05 -2.97
CA GLY A 538 32.53 20.95 -1.94
C GLY A 538 32.41 22.00 -0.81
N ARG A 539 31.24 22.59 -0.62
CA ARG A 539 30.95 23.59 0.43
C ARG A 539 30.51 22.89 1.72
N THR A 540 31.47 22.38 2.43
CA THR A 540 31.31 21.47 3.59
C THR A 540 30.49 22.06 4.73
N GLY A 541 30.82 23.24 5.21
CA GLY A 541 30.14 23.89 6.33
C GLY A 541 28.67 24.20 6.02
N GLY A 542 28.38 24.61 4.80
CA GLY A 542 27.03 24.86 4.32
C GLY A 542 26.20 23.59 4.20
N SER A 543 26.80 22.51 3.66
CA SER A 543 26.12 21.22 3.53
C SER A 543 25.71 20.63 4.88
N LEU A 544 26.64 20.62 5.87
CA LEU A 544 26.36 20.15 7.23
C LEU A 544 25.31 21.02 7.95
N ALA A 545 25.26 22.32 7.66
CA ALA A 545 24.20 23.18 8.21
C ALA A 545 22.81 22.80 7.65
N SER A 546 22.71 22.50 6.35
CA SER A 546 21.48 22.01 5.74
C SER A 546 21.08 20.64 6.32
N ALA A 547 22.04 19.71 6.46
CA ALA A 547 21.81 18.42 7.07
C ALA A 547 21.27 18.53 8.51
N ARG A 548 21.81 19.43 9.33
CA ARG A 548 21.27 19.68 10.68
C ARG A 548 19.82 20.14 10.67
N ASN A 549 19.46 21.05 9.76
CA ASN A 549 18.08 21.48 9.61
C ASN A 549 17.16 20.34 9.14
N ALA A 550 17.63 19.50 8.20
CA ALA A 550 16.89 18.31 7.74
C ALA A 550 16.70 17.31 8.89
N ILE A 551 17.71 17.03 9.71
CA ILE A 551 17.61 16.15 10.88
C ILE A 551 16.55 16.64 11.87
N LEU A 552 16.53 17.93 12.20
CA LEU A 552 15.52 18.51 13.10
C LEU A 552 14.09 18.40 12.54
N LEU A 553 13.94 18.57 11.23
CA LEU A 553 12.65 18.40 10.57
C LEU A 553 12.22 16.92 10.49
N ARG A 554 13.16 16.01 10.24
CA ARG A 554 12.90 14.57 10.28
C ARG A 554 12.47 14.11 11.67
N GLU A 555 13.16 14.56 12.73
CA GLU A 555 12.77 14.27 14.10
C GLU A 555 11.32 14.68 14.38
N ARG A 556 10.93 15.86 13.91
CA ARG A 556 9.57 16.39 14.07
C ARG A 556 8.52 15.69 13.22
N LEU A 557 8.86 15.29 11.98
CA LEU A 557 7.92 14.74 10.99
C LEU A 557 7.85 13.21 11.02
N GLU A 558 8.97 12.57 11.31
CA GLU A 558 9.17 11.12 11.11
C GLU A 558 9.65 10.44 12.40
N GLY A 559 9.96 11.21 13.44
CA GLY A 559 10.41 10.72 14.74
C GLY A 559 11.93 10.56 14.89
N PRO A 560 12.39 10.21 16.12
CA PRO A 560 13.81 10.23 16.46
C PRO A 560 14.67 9.24 15.68
N ALA A 561 14.18 8.03 15.38
CA ALA A 561 15.00 7.05 14.68
C ALA A 561 15.29 7.43 13.21
N SER A 562 14.36 8.11 12.51
CA SER A 562 14.63 8.67 11.17
C SER A 562 15.66 9.80 11.23
N ALA A 563 15.58 10.62 12.26
CA ALA A 563 16.57 11.65 12.51
C ALA A 563 17.97 11.07 12.78
N GLU A 564 18.06 10.00 13.56
CA GLU A 564 19.33 9.32 13.84
C GLU A 564 19.89 8.60 12.62
N GLN A 565 19.05 8.01 11.77
CA GLN A 565 19.51 7.47 10.50
C GLN A 565 20.11 8.58 9.61
N ALA A 566 19.43 9.72 9.49
CA ALA A 566 19.95 10.87 8.76
C ALA A 566 21.24 11.42 9.38
N ARG A 567 21.39 11.34 10.72
CA ARG A 567 22.61 11.72 11.46
C ARG A 567 23.78 10.81 11.10
N GLY A 568 23.55 9.49 10.96
CA GLY A 568 24.55 8.54 10.51
C GLY A 568 25.09 8.85 9.10
N PHE A 569 24.21 9.18 8.15
CA PHE A 569 24.63 9.63 6.83
C PHE A 569 25.36 10.98 6.89
N SER A 570 24.94 11.91 7.73
CA SER A 570 25.63 13.19 7.92
C SER A 570 27.02 13.02 8.55
N ALA A 571 27.21 12.00 9.41
CA ALA A 571 28.52 11.64 9.93
C ALA A 571 29.47 11.14 8.84
N SER A 572 29.02 10.28 7.93
CA SER A 572 29.79 9.86 6.75
C SER A 572 30.14 11.05 5.86
N GLN A 573 29.19 11.95 5.63
CA GLN A 573 29.42 13.18 4.87
C GLN A 573 30.49 14.07 5.55
N ALA A 574 30.41 14.28 6.87
CA ALA A 574 31.40 15.06 7.60
C ALA A 574 32.82 14.45 7.48
N ALA A 575 32.93 13.14 7.59
CA ALA A 575 34.20 12.40 7.41
C ALA A 575 34.78 12.62 6.01
N ARG A 576 33.98 12.49 4.96
CA ARG A 576 34.36 12.72 3.56
C ARG A 576 34.90 14.13 3.36
N MET A 577 34.30 15.10 4.00
CA MET A 577 34.68 16.51 3.91
C MET A 577 35.88 16.88 4.80
N GLY A 578 36.45 15.92 5.55
CA GLY A 578 37.63 16.13 6.38
C GLY A 578 37.35 16.63 7.80
N SER A 579 36.07 16.62 8.23
CA SER A 579 35.64 17.02 9.58
C SER A 579 35.49 15.81 10.50
N GLU A 580 36.61 15.13 10.84
CA GLU A 580 36.62 13.89 11.63
C GLU A 580 35.99 14.07 13.02
N ASP A 581 36.26 15.19 13.69
CA ASP A 581 35.71 15.46 15.03
C ASP A 581 34.18 15.61 14.97
N GLU A 582 33.65 16.25 13.93
CA GLU A 582 32.21 16.38 13.73
C GLU A 582 31.58 15.03 13.36
N ALA A 583 32.24 14.22 12.52
CA ALA A 583 31.79 12.89 12.21
C ALA A 583 31.66 12.00 13.48
N ARG A 584 32.67 12.03 14.34
CA ARG A 584 32.64 11.31 15.63
C ARG A 584 31.54 11.84 16.56
N ALA A 585 31.40 13.15 16.69
CA ALA A 585 30.37 13.76 17.55
C ALA A 585 28.94 13.37 17.08
N LEU A 586 28.71 13.27 15.77
CA LEU A 586 27.43 12.81 15.21
C LEU A 586 27.18 11.32 15.53
N LEU A 587 28.20 10.44 15.41
CA LEU A 587 28.10 9.03 15.79
C LEU A 587 27.88 8.84 17.30
N ASP A 588 28.59 9.59 18.13
CA ASP A 588 28.43 9.54 19.60
C ASP A 588 27.00 9.93 20.01
N THR A 589 26.44 10.96 19.35
CA THR A 589 25.06 11.36 19.57
C THR A 589 24.08 10.26 19.16
N MET A 590 24.27 9.67 17.98
CA MET A 590 23.45 8.56 17.47
C MET A 590 23.48 7.37 18.45
N THR A 591 24.66 6.97 18.90
CA THR A 591 24.86 5.85 19.85
C THR A 591 24.19 6.13 21.20
N ALA A 592 24.22 7.38 21.66
CA ALA A 592 23.59 7.77 22.93
C ALA A 592 22.06 7.83 22.86
N THR A 593 21.49 8.08 21.67
CA THR A 593 20.06 8.29 21.47
C THR A 593 19.32 7.00 21.14
N LEU A 594 19.92 6.13 20.31
CA LEU A 594 19.27 4.91 19.85
C LEU A 594 19.26 3.83 20.95
N GLN A 595 18.13 3.17 21.07
CA GLN A 595 17.89 2.05 21.98
C GLN A 595 17.51 0.79 21.18
N PRO A 596 17.74 -0.42 21.68
CA PRO A 596 17.23 -1.63 21.05
C PRO A 596 15.71 -1.53 20.76
N PRO A 597 15.23 -2.05 19.64
CA PRO A 597 15.94 -2.80 18.60
C PRO A 597 16.48 -1.95 17.42
N PHE A 598 16.77 -0.66 17.61
CA PHE A 598 17.20 0.26 16.54
C PHE A 598 18.67 0.72 16.65
N ASP A 599 19.37 0.28 17.70
CA ASP A 599 20.80 0.54 17.91
C ASP A 599 21.70 -0.19 16.90
N ASP A 600 21.17 -1.21 16.23
CA ASP A 600 21.87 -1.98 15.20
C ASP A 600 22.27 -1.15 13.95
N ILE A 601 21.57 -0.04 13.66
CA ILE A 601 21.93 0.86 12.56
C ILE A 601 23.24 1.65 12.81
N VAL A 602 23.70 1.70 14.06
CA VAL A 602 24.97 2.37 14.43
C VAL A 602 26.15 1.71 13.72
N SER A 603 26.20 0.36 13.66
CA SER A 603 27.25 -0.37 12.95
C SER A 603 27.34 -0.02 11.47
N LEU A 604 26.20 0.26 10.82
CA LEU A 604 26.17 0.74 9.44
C LEU A 604 26.75 2.15 9.32
N ALA A 605 26.36 3.07 10.21
CA ALA A 605 26.89 4.43 10.23
C ALA A 605 28.40 4.46 10.50
N GLU A 606 28.89 3.66 11.45
CA GLU A 606 30.32 3.48 11.73
C GLU A 606 31.09 2.98 10.49
N ALA A 607 30.57 1.98 9.79
CA ALA A 607 31.20 1.45 8.57
C ALA A 607 31.25 2.49 7.44
N LEU A 608 30.19 3.29 7.27
CA LEU A 608 30.15 4.38 6.30
C LEU A 608 31.16 5.49 6.63
N VAL A 609 31.30 5.86 7.89
CA VAL A 609 32.33 6.82 8.35
C VAL A 609 33.74 6.26 8.17
N ALA A 610 33.98 5.01 8.60
CA ALA A 610 35.25 4.31 8.47
C ALA A 610 35.73 4.21 7.01
N ARG A 611 34.81 4.01 6.08
CA ARG A 611 35.09 4.06 4.65
C ARG A 611 35.71 5.38 4.18
N GLU A 612 35.18 6.50 4.67
CA GLU A 612 35.66 7.84 4.30
C GLU A 612 36.98 8.21 5.00
N LEU A 613 37.26 7.52 6.13
CA LEU A 613 38.50 7.68 6.88
C LEU A 613 39.59 6.65 6.50
N ASP A 614 39.37 5.84 5.46
CA ASP A 614 40.26 4.78 4.98
C ASP A 614 40.53 3.67 6.06
N ASP A 615 39.60 3.43 6.99
CA ASP A 615 39.69 2.43 8.06
C ASP A 615 39.02 1.09 7.67
N ALA A 616 39.76 0.28 6.93
CA ALA A 616 39.29 -1.07 6.53
C ALA A 616 38.99 -2.00 7.72
N ALA A 617 39.68 -1.82 8.85
CA ALA A 617 39.52 -2.69 10.01
C ALA A 617 38.16 -2.50 10.68
N THR A 618 37.73 -1.26 10.83
CA THR A 618 36.39 -0.92 11.37
C THR A 618 35.30 -1.42 10.43
N ILE A 619 35.41 -1.22 9.10
CA ILE A 619 34.43 -1.76 8.14
C ILE A 619 34.26 -3.26 8.35
N ARG A 620 35.34 -4.04 8.37
CA ARG A 620 35.27 -5.51 8.53
C ARG A 620 34.65 -5.92 9.85
N ARG A 621 34.92 -5.19 10.92
CA ARG A 621 34.35 -5.48 12.24
C ARG A 621 32.85 -5.32 12.26
N SER A 622 32.31 -4.31 11.57
CA SER A 622 30.87 -4.01 11.53
C SER A 622 30.09 -4.89 10.54
N LEU A 623 30.74 -5.53 9.53
CA LEU A 623 30.04 -6.31 8.49
C LEU A 623 29.12 -7.43 9.02
N PRO A 624 29.51 -8.26 10.01
CA PRO A 624 28.62 -9.31 10.54
C PRO A 624 27.31 -8.75 11.10
N GLU A 625 27.38 -7.65 11.86
CA GLU A 625 26.23 -6.98 12.44
C GLU A 625 25.36 -6.34 11.35
N ILE A 626 25.96 -5.70 10.34
CA ILE A 626 25.23 -5.13 9.19
C ILE A 626 24.48 -6.24 8.44
N ARG A 627 25.12 -7.38 8.16
CA ARG A 627 24.45 -8.51 7.49
C ARG A 627 23.32 -9.07 8.35
N GLN A 628 23.51 -9.20 9.65
CA GLN A 628 22.47 -9.61 10.58
C GLN A 628 21.31 -8.62 10.62
N LEU A 629 21.60 -7.32 10.66
CA LEU A 629 20.61 -6.24 10.59
C LEU A 629 19.73 -6.37 9.33
N LEU A 630 20.36 -6.51 8.16
CA LEU A 630 19.63 -6.60 6.89
C LEU A 630 18.71 -7.82 6.86
N VAL A 631 19.15 -8.96 7.39
CA VAL A 631 18.32 -10.17 7.51
C VAL A 631 17.19 -9.95 8.52
N ALA A 632 17.48 -9.44 9.71
CA ALA A 632 16.49 -9.23 10.77
C ALA A 632 15.39 -8.22 10.37
N LYS A 633 15.74 -7.21 9.53
CA LYS A 633 14.77 -6.26 9.00
C LYS A 633 14.08 -6.77 7.72
N GLY A 634 14.42 -7.95 7.21
CA GLY A 634 13.94 -8.47 5.91
C GLY A 634 14.35 -7.59 4.73
N ALA A 635 15.41 -6.81 4.87
CA ALA A 635 15.85 -5.80 3.90
C ALA A 635 16.76 -6.42 2.81
N GLY A 636 16.32 -7.52 2.20
CA GLY A 636 17.07 -8.21 1.14
C GLY A 636 17.37 -7.31 -0.06
N SER A 637 16.50 -6.36 -0.36
CA SER A 637 16.73 -5.33 -1.39
C SER A 637 17.95 -4.43 -1.11
N LEU A 638 18.45 -4.37 0.14
CA LEU A 638 19.63 -3.61 0.54
C LEU A 638 20.88 -4.49 0.75
N ALA A 639 20.83 -5.80 0.46
CA ALA A 639 21.95 -6.72 0.67
C ALA A 639 23.23 -6.27 -0.07
N TRP A 640 23.08 -5.62 -1.23
CA TRP A 640 24.19 -5.05 -2.00
C TRP A 640 25.05 -4.04 -1.21
N LEU A 641 24.50 -3.38 -0.19
CA LEU A 641 25.23 -2.41 0.64
C LEU A 641 26.33 -3.08 1.48
N ALA A 642 26.04 -4.27 2.02
CA ALA A 642 27.05 -5.04 2.75
C ALA A 642 28.17 -5.52 1.80
N ASP A 643 27.83 -5.95 0.57
CA ASP A 643 28.81 -6.34 -0.45
C ASP A 643 29.65 -5.14 -0.88
N PHE A 644 29.04 -3.96 -1.04
CA PHE A 644 29.77 -2.73 -1.31
C PHE A 644 30.76 -2.36 -0.20
N LEU A 645 30.36 -2.41 1.05
CA LEU A 645 31.25 -2.11 2.20
C LEU A 645 32.38 -3.12 2.30
N GLU A 646 32.12 -4.42 2.06
CA GLU A 646 33.16 -5.43 2.02
C GLU A 646 34.14 -5.18 0.87
N ALA A 647 33.64 -4.84 -0.33
CA ALA A 647 34.49 -4.45 -1.46
C ALA A 647 35.36 -3.24 -1.12
N GLU A 648 34.84 -2.24 -0.42
CA GLU A 648 35.60 -1.07 0.04
C GLU A 648 36.70 -1.45 1.02
N SER A 649 36.43 -2.35 1.97
CA SER A 649 37.48 -2.81 2.91
C SER A 649 38.62 -3.50 2.16
N LEU A 650 38.33 -4.34 1.17
CA LEU A 650 39.31 -5.01 0.33
C LEU A 650 40.08 -4.02 -0.56
N ARG A 651 39.42 -3.03 -1.12
CA ARG A 651 40.06 -1.96 -1.91
C ARG A 651 41.07 -1.16 -1.09
N LEU A 652 40.73 -0.84 0.15
CA LEU A 652 41.60 -0.13 1.09
C LEU A 652 42.84 -0.95 1.45
N GLU A 653 42.70 -2.28 1.51
CA GLU A 653 43.83 -3.23 1.70
C GLU A 653 44.62 -3.53 0.43
N ASN A 654 44.35 -2.83 -0.70
CA ASN A 654 44.93 -3.09 -2.01
C ASN A 654 44.62 -4.48 -2.60
N ARG A 655 43.52 -5.12 -2.20
CA ARG A 655 43.03 -6.43 -2.65
C ARG A 655 41.94 -6.26 -3.73
N CYS A 656 42.19 -5.41 -4.73
CA CYS A 656 41.21 -5.07 -5.75
C CYS A 656 40.68 -6.31 -6.52
N SER A 657 41.51 -7.35 -6.73
CA SER A 657 41.07 -8.56 -7.43
C SER A 657 39.96 -9.30 -6.70
N GLU A 658 39.98 -9.26 -5.37
CA GLU A 658 38.95 -9.87 -4.52
C GLU A 658 37.73 -8.97 -4.34
N ALA A 659 37.91 -7.66 -4.47
CA ALA A 659 36.81 -6.67 -4.39
C ALA A 659 35.91 -6.67 -5.64
N LEU A 660 36.44 -7.02 -6.83
CA LEU A 660 35.68 -6.91 -8.10
C LEU A 660 34.34 -7.66 -8.12
N PRO A 661 34.24 -8.94 -7.69
CA PRO A 661 32.96 -9.64 -7.70
C PRO A 661 31.92 -9.00 -6.76
N LEU A 662 32.37 -8.43 -5.65
CA LEU A 662 31.50 -7.74 -4.70
C LEU A 662 31.02 -6.39 -5.27
N TYR A 663 31.90 -5.64 -5.94
CA TYR A 663 31.48 -4.44 -6.66
C TYR A 663 30.50 -4.78 -7.79
N ALA A 664 30.71 -5.88 -8.51
CA ALA A 664 29.78 -6.30 -9.58
C ALA A 664 28.40 -6.64 -9.00
N SER A 665 28.34 -7.31 -7.85
CA SER A 665 27.10 -7.55 -7.11
C SER A 665 26.44 -6.23 -6.69
N ALA A 666 27.21 -5.33 -6.08
CA ALA A 666 26.71 -4.03 -5.63
C ALA A 666 26.31 -3.08 -6.76
N SER A 667 26.85 -3.27 -7.96
CA SER A 667 26.57 -2.44 -9.16
C SER A 667 25.49 -3.05 -10.06
N GLY A 668 24.71 -4.00 -9.56
CA GLY A 668 23.62 -4.66 -10.29
C GLY A 668 22.46 -3.71 -10.69
N PRO A 669 21.39 -4.25 -11.33
CA PRO A 669 20.29 -3.45 -11.86
C PRO A 669 19.66 -2.43 -10.90
N PRO A 670 19.44 -2.74 -9.61
CA PRO A 670 18.85 -1.79 -8.67
C PRO A 670 19.65 -0.49 -8.52
N VAL A 671 20.99 -0.60 -8.49
CA VAL A 671 21.89 0.56 -8.39
C VAL A 671 21.97 1.33 -9.71
N ARG A 672 21.69 0.68 -10.84
CA ARG A 672 21.79 1.29 -12.18
C ARG A 672 20.64 2.21 -12.55
N SER A 673 19.42 2.00 -12.02
CA SER A 673 18.24 2.71 -12.54
C SER A 673 17.61 3.71 -11.57
N TYR A 674 17.36 3.31 -10.33
CA TYR A 674 16.43 4.03 -9.49
C TYR A 674 17.09 4.97 -8.47
N LEU A 675 18.20 4.56 -7.88
CA LEU A 675 18.84 5.27 -6.77
C LEU A 675 19.93 6.24 -7.24
N PHE A 676 20.22 6.27 -8.53
CA PHE A 676 21.32 7.05 -9.09
C PHE A 676 21.20 8.54 -8.78
N GLY A 677 19.97 9.00 -8.56
CA GLY A 677 19.66 10.39 -8.43
C GLY A 677 19.44 10.95 -7.03
N LEU A 678 19.08 10.11 -6.08
CA LEU A 678 18.64 10.59 -4.77
C LEU A 678 19.77 10.58 -3.73
N ASN A 679 20.79 9.76 -3.93
CA ASN A 679 21.92 9.70 -3.01
C ASN A 679 23.16 9.23 -3.77
N ARG A 680 24.18 10.08 -3.84
CA ARG A 680 25.45 9.79 -4.51
C ARG A 680 26.10 8.48 -4.01
N GLU A 681 25.97 8.21 -2.71
CA GLU A 681 26.50 7.00 -2.08
C GLU A 681 25.85 5.72 -2.62
N MET A 682 24.62 5.82 -3.09
CA MET A 682 23.85 4.69 -3.60
C MET A 682 23.91 4.56 -5.15
N GLY A 683 24.53 5.50 -5.85
CA GLY A 683 24.55 5.54 -7.30
C GLY A 683 25.95 5.63 -7.92
N ALA A 684 26.46 6.84 -8.07
CA ALA A 684 27.72 7.13 -8.78
C ALA A 684 28.97 6.58 -8.06
N ASP A 685 28.98 6.57 -6.72
CA ASP A 685 30.16 6.20 -5.92
C ASP A 685 30.55 4.72 -6.08
N PRO A 686 29.64 3.73 -5.94
CA PRO A 686 30.00 2.32 -6.17
C PRO A 686 30.64 2.04 -7.54
N LEU A 687 30.09 2.60 -8.62
CA LEU A 687 30.61 2.43 -9.97
C LEU A 687 31.96 3.12 -10.15
N THR A 688 32.14 4.32 -9.58
CA THR A 688 33.42 5.05 -9.65
C THR A 688 34.53 4.32 -8.90
N ARG A 689 34.22 3.71 -7.72
CA ARG A 689 35.21 2.95 -6.94
C ARG A 689 35.51 1.59 -7.56
N HIS A 690 34.51 0.94 -8.19
CA HIS A 690 34.73 -0.24 -9.02
C HIS A 690 35.71 0.07 -10.15
N ALA A 691 35.47 1.16 -10.88
CA ALA A 691 36.37 1.61 -11.94
C ALA A 691 37.82 1.90 -11.44
N ALA A 692 37.96 2.46 -10.25
CA ALA A 692 39.26 2.68 -9.61
C ALA A 692 40.01 1.36 -9.33
N CYS A 693 39.34 0.30 -8.91
CA CYS A 693 39.94 -1.02 -8.75
C CYS A 693 40.32 -1.64 -10.09
N LEU A 694 39.47 -1.57 -11.11
CA LEU A 694 39.78 -2.03 -12.46
C LEU A 694 40.99 -1.32 -13.05
N ARG A 695 41.08 0.01 -12.90
CA ARG A 695 42.26 0.78 -13.34
C ARG A 695 43.54 0.31 -12.63
N ARG A 696 43.51 0.09 -11.30
CA ARG A 696 44.69 -0.43 -10.56
C ARG A 696 45.13 -1.80 -11.03
N LEU A 697 44.22 -2.62 -11.54
CA LEU A 697 44.51 -3.95 -12.11
C LEU A 697 44.88 -3.91 -13.60
N GLY A 698 44.98 -2.74 -14.24
CA GLY A 698 45.24 -2.57 -15.64
C GLY A 698 44.07 -2.89 -16.57
N ARG A 699 42.87 -3.13 -16.06
CA ARG A 699 41.63 -3.39 -16.83
C ARG A 699 41.00 -2.08 -17.28
N HIS A 700 41.76 -1.33 -18.11
CA HIS A 700 41.42 0.07 -18.40
C HIS A 700 40.14 0.25 -19.24
N ASP A 701 39.82 -0.70 -20.12
CA ASP A 701 38.63 -0.60 -20.98
C ASP A 701 37.37 -0.75 -20.16
N GLU A 702 37.33 -1.72 -19.27
CA GLU A 702 36.20 -1.93 -18.35
C GLU A 702 36.02 -0.77 -17.38
N ALA A 703 37.13 -0.20 -16.86
CA ALA A 703 37.07 1.01 -16.06
C ALA A 703 36.47 2.19 -16.83
N SER A 704 36.82 2.31 -18.13
CA SER A 704 36.30 3.36 -19.01
C SER A 704 34.79 3.23 -19.24
N GLU A 705 34.29 2.01 -19.44
CA GLU A 705 32.87 1.73 -19.64
C GLU A 705 32.05 2.11 -18.40
N LEU A 706 32.51 1.74 -17.18
CA LEU A 706 31.84 2.11 -15.95
C LEU A 706 31.79 3.63 -15.74
N LEU A 707 32.92 4.33 -15.99
CA LEU A 707 32.96 5.79 -15.84
C LEU A 707 32.11 6.49 -16.92
N ALA A 708 32.06 5.95 -18.12
CA ALA A 708 31.16 6.44 -19.17
C ALA A 708 29.68 6.28 -18.76
N THR A 709 29.33 5.16 -18.14
CA THR A 709 27.97 4.93 -17.58
C THR A 709 27.63 5.97 -16.51
N VAL A 710 28.55 6.27 -15.59
CA VAL A 710 28.32 7.31 -14.56
C VAL A 710 28.13 8.68 -15.22
N LEU A 711 29.03 9.06 -16.12
CA LEU A 711 29.05 10.40 -16.74
C LEU A 711 27.97 10.60 -17.81
N SER A 712 27.40 9.54 -18.37
CA SER A 712 26.23 9.65 -19.25
C SER A 712 24.96 9.98 -18.43
N ARG A 713 24.87 9.51 -17.19
CA ARG A 713 23.72 9.77 -16.31
C ARG A 713 23.88 11.07 -15.51
N VAL A 714 25.08 11.33 -15.00
CA VAL A 714 25.42 12.51 -14.20
C VAL A 714 26.63 13.19 -14.82
N PRO A 715 26.46 13.96 -15.90
CA PRO A 715 27.58 14.64 -16.58
C PRO A 715 28.37 15.56 -15.66
N GLY A 716 27.76 16.10 -14.63
CA GLY A 716 28.39 16.99 -13.66
C GLY A 716 29.15 16.30 -12.52
N GLU A 717 29.23 14.95 -12.45
CA GLU A 717 29.84 14.22 -11.33
C GLU A 717 31.38 14.41 -11.26
N PRO A 718 31.91 15.20 -10.29
CA PRO A 718 33.32 15.57 -10.32
C PRO A 718 34.25 14.43 -9.88
N HIS A 719 33.82 13.51 -9.02
CA HIS A 719 34.67 12.39 -8.59
C HIS A 719 34.89 11.35 -9.70
N ALA A 720 33.85 11.07 -10.49
CA ALA A 720 33.99 10.23 -11.67
C ALA A 720 34.92 10.85 -12.72
N ARG A 721 34.88 12.19 -12.88
CA ARG A 721 35.81 12.90 -13.75
C ARG A 721 37.26 12.81 -13.26
N VAL A 722 37.49 12.94 -11.94
CA VAL A 722 38.83 12.75 -11.37
C VAL A 722 39.34 11.32 -11.60
N GLU A 723 38.49 10.31 -11.44
CA GLU A 723 38.90 8.94 -11.70
C GLU A 723 39.13 8.67 -13.20
N LEU A 724 38.32 9.26 -14.09
CA LEU A 724 38.56 9.23 -15.53
C LEU A 724 39.86 9.93 -15.91
N ALA A 725 40.20 11.02 -15.26
CA ALA A 725 41.50 11.69 -15.45
C ALA A 725 42.69 10.77 -15.08
N ARG A 726 42.57 10.07 -13.91
CA ARG A 726 43.58 9.06 -13.54
C ARG A 726 43.70 7.92 -14.53
N LEU A 727 42.58 7.48 -15.09
CA LEU A 727 42.56 6.44 -16.12
C LEU A 727 43.21 6.91 -17.40
N LYS A 728 42.90 8.11 -17.88
CA LYS A 728 43.51 8.73 -19.07
C LYS A 728 45.02 8.90 -18.89
N ALA A 729 45.46 9.40 -17.72
CA ALA A 729 46.87 9.54 -17.37
C ALA A 729 47.60 8.16 -17.40
N ALA A 730 46.98 7.11 -16.84
CA ALA A 730 47.51 5.75 -16.87
C ALA A 730 47.67 5.18 -18.32
N ARG A 731 46.87 5.67 -19.27
CA ARG A 731 46.96 5.37 -20.69
C ARG A 731 47.91 6.29 -21.46
N GLY A 732 48.55 7.27 -20.81
CA GLY A 732 49.42 8.24 -21.43
C GLY A 732 48.71 9.44 -22.09
N ASP A 733 47.37 9.52 -22.00
CA ASP A 733 46.59 10.65 -22.49
C ASP A 733 46.58 11.78 -21.43
N ARG A 734 47.71 12.52 -21.40
CA ARG A 734 47.92 13.61 -20.44
C ARG A 734 47.01 14.81 -20.71
N GLU A 735 46.77 15.15 -21.97
CA GLU A 735 45.92 16.27 -22.34
C GLU A 735 44.46 15.99 -21.95
N GLY A 736 43.96 14.81 -22.29
CA GLY A 736 42.62 14.38 -21.88
C GLY A 736 42.44 14.28 -20.35
N ALA A 737 43.49 13.86 -19.62
CA ALA A 737 43.47 13.84 -18.16
C ALA A 737 43.36 15.25 -17.56
N LEU A 738 44.13 16.21 -18.06
CA LEU A 738 44.07 17.60 -17.63
C LEU A 738 42.69 18.23 -17.89
N ALA A 739 42.10 17.94 -19.06
CA ALA A 739 40.77 18.43 -19.41
C ALA A 739 39.67 17.91 -18.43
N GLU A 740 39.74 16.64 -18.03
CA GLU A 740 38.76 16.12 -17.03
C GLU A 740 38.98 16.71 -15.64
N LEU A 741 40.26 16.94 -15.24
CA LEU A 741 40.55 17.61 -13.98
C LEU A 741 40.06 19.06 -13.96
N ASP A 742 40.21 19.78 -15.08
CA ASP A 742 39.71 21.16 -15.18
C ASP A 742 38.18 21.21 -15.06
N ARG A 743 37.47 20.26 -15.65
CA ARG A 743 36.00 20.14 -15.48
C ARG A 743 35.62 19.84 -14.03
N ALA A 744 36.28 18.89 -13.37
CA ALA A 744 36.02 18.58 -11.96
C ALA A 744 36.31 19.78 -11.06
N LEU A 745 37.43 20.47 -11.28
CA LEU A 745 37.81 21.66 -10.50
C LEU A 745 36.93 22.86 -10.78
N ALA A 746 36.30 22.97 -11.94
CA ALA A 746 35.25 23.96 -12.19
C ALA A 746 34.02 23.77 -11.27
N THR A 747 33.59 22.53 -11.08
CA THR A 747 32.54 22.22 -10.11
C THR A 747 32.96 22.57 -8.67
N TRP A 748 34.24 22.41 -8.34
CA TRP A 748 34.84 22.72 -7.05
C TRP A 748 35.51 24.09 -6.96
N ALA A 749 35.13 25.03 -7.81
CA ALA A 749 35.77 26.38 -7.84
C ALA A 749 35.62 27.11 -6.49
N GLU A 750 34.48 26.94 -5.83
CA GLU A 750 34.16 27.55 -4.54
C GLU A 750 34.19 26.54 -3.37
N ALA A 751 34.85 25.39 -3.54
CA ALA A 751 35.00 24.41 -2.48
C ALA A 751 35.77 24.96 -1.29
N ASP A 752 35.39 24.58 -0.08
CA ASP A 752 36.06 24.93 1.16
C ASP A 752 37.54 24.51 1.12
N ARG A 753 38.41 25.29 1.77
CA ARG A 753 39.87 25.05 1.74
C ARG A 753 40.27 23.65 2.25
N GLY A 754 39.49 23.08 3.16
CA GLY A 754 39.68 21.76 3.76
C GLY A 754 39.12 20.59 2.93
N TYR A 755 38.41 20.84 1.82
CA TYR A 755 37.77 19.80 1.06
C TYR A 755 38.80 18.91 0.34
N ARG A 756 39.05 17.71 0.90
CA ARG A 756 40.10 16.78 0.49
C ARG A 756 40.04 16.40 -1.00
N PRO A 757 38.87 16.10 -1.61
CA PRO A 757 38.81 15.71 -3.02
C PRO A 757 39.30 16.79 -3.99
N ALA A 758 38.93 18.05 -3.76
CA ALA A 758 39.38 19.17 -4.57
C ALA A 758 40.89 19.41 -4.41
N ALA A 759 41.42 19.29 -3.19
CA ALA A 759 42.85 19.40 -2.91
C ALA A 759 43.66 18.32 -3.65
N ALA A 760 43.18 17.06 -3.60
CA ALA A 760 43.80 15.94 -4.33
C ALA A 760 43.75 16.12 -5.84
N ALA A 761 42.63 16.62 -6.38
CA ALA A 761 42.51 16.92 -7.83
C ALA A 761 43.46 18.02 -8.27
N ARG A 762 43.64 19.10 -7.47
CA ARG A 762 44.61 20.16 -7.77
C ARG A 762 46.06 19.65 -7.73
N ALA A 763 46.40 18.79 -6.75
CA ALA A 763 47.71 18.15 -6.68
C ALA A 763 48.01 17.29 -7.93
N LEU A 764 47.08 16.41 -8.29
CA LEU A 764 47.18 15.58 -9.50
C LEU A 764 47.31 16.43 -10.77
N ARG A 765 46.53 17.50 -10.88
CA ARG A 765 46.63 18.44 -12.01
C ARG A 765 48.02 19.06 -12.12
N THR A 766 48.60 19.49 -10.99
CA THR A 766 49.94 20.06 -10.94
C THR A 766 51.00 19.05 -11.33
N GLU A 767 50.91 17.81 -10.86
CA GLU A 767 51.79 16.71 -11.21
C GLU A 767 51.72 16.42 -12.71
N LEU A 768 50.53 16.33 -13.27
CA LEU A 768 50.37 16.08 -14.70
C LEU A 768 50.75 17.28 -15.58
N ALA A 769 50.74 18.51 -15.07
CA ALA A 769 51.15 19.70 -15.80
C ALA A 769 52.67 19.91 -15.81
N SER A 770 53.38 19.39 -14.80
CA SER A 770 54.87 19.35 -14.75
C SER A 770 55.44 18.30 -15.70
#